data_97c67ab284fac5bff6cb0860f0660d15
#
_entry.id   97c67ab284fac5bff6cb0860f0660d15
#
_cell.length_a   1.000
_cell.length_b   1.000
_cell.length_c   1.000
_cell.angle_alpha   90.00
_cell.angle_beta   90.00
_cell.angle_gamma   90.00
#
_symmetry.space_group_name_H-M   'P 1'
#
loop_
_entity.id
_entity.type
_entity.pdbx_description
1 polymer ?
#
loop_
_entity_poly.entity_id
_entity_poly.type
_entity_poly.pdbx_seq_one_letter_code
_entity_poly.pdbx_strand_id
1 'polypeptide(L)'
;MKRAVAFASNIRESQRVADALERVSEQLTQDNPQDLLLRAEHVDGTMNVAQRGGKLRWLEAEPEQDECRILTNARCLSEGVDVPSLDAVMFLNPRNSQVDVVQSVGRVMRRAKDKDYGYIILPVGIPSGVAPEAALKDSKKYKVIWSVLNALRSHDDRFEAMVNHIDLNQDRDDRLDVIPVTVDDDSTVVVPTNEHGEQTVLDLPFENAQEWRDAIYAKIVQKVGDREYWENWSATIAEVAAKHTERITALVTQDPTPEVAEQFDTFVTALRANLNDGISATDAISMLSQHLITKPVFDALFEGYDFAAHNPVSVVMQRMVDTLAGHNLESETTTLQSFYDSVQRRATGIDNPEGKQRIITELYENFFTKAFPKQADAMGIVYTPVEIVDFILRSVDELSRRHFGAGLTDRDVHVLDPFTGTGTFMVRLIESGIISPHDFARKYAEELHATEIMLLAYYIAAINIEATYHGVQGGMYVPFEGIVLGDTFQMSEDRDVIDSEVFTGNNSRAQKQLDADIRVIVGNPPYSVGQTSANDNNANLAYPTLDARIRDTYAALGSGQNKNSLYDSYVRALRWGSDRIGDRGILAYVTNGGYIDGNSADGIRKSLVRDFDRLYVFNTRGNARGAGDLRKKEAGNVFGGGSRTTVAVLLAVKDPAHTGDCELHYRDIGDYLSREEKLDIIRTAGLSDEGWQTLEPNAKGEWLNQSTDEFQEYAPLGAKNTGSEKSTVFRTFCRGLESSRDAWVYEFSARDLVENIEGMTAAYEIARKRFAQQRTVSPNESAVAQWLKSSPTHADPTRLSWSRSLRQLAAKDRALTPSPGAVRQSIYRPFTKQHLYFAPGYNHERGQLPKMFPTPEHENYGFYIHGINPGQPFALMAVNEIPCLDLFGKAGQFFPRYTYEPLGTPAG
;
A
#
# COMPACT_ATOMS: atom_id res chain seq x y z
N MET A 1 37.03 -31.53 8.07
CA MET A 1 36.69 -31.72 6.65
C MET A 1 37.67 -32.74 6.07
N LYS A 2 37.16 -33.87 5.59
CA LYS A 2 38.02 -34.96 5.03
C LYS A 2 37.85 -35.13 3.53
N ARG A 3 36.68 -34.83 2.97
CA ARG A 3 36.33 -35.03 1.55
C ARG A 3 35.59 -33.85 0.98
N ALA A 4 36.09 -33.31 -0.13
CA ALA A 4 35.45 -32.15 -0.79
C ALA A 4 35.40 -32.35 -2.32
N VAL A 5 34.43 -31.65 -2.93
CA VAL A 5 34.34 -31.54 -4.40
C VAL A 5 34.41 -30.05 -4.76
N ALA A 6 35.31 -29.71 -5.69
CA ALA A 6 35.44 -28.36 -6.21
C ALA A 6 34.95 -28.26 -7.66
N PHE A 7 34.10 -27.23 -7.94
CA PHE A 7 33.52 -26.98 -9.25
C PHE A 7 34.18 -25.80 -9.93
N ALA A 8 34.82 -26.07 -11.09
CA ALA A 8 35.46 -25.07 -11.94
C ALA A 8 34.62 -24.76 -13.20
N SER A 9 34.94 -23.69 -13.91
CA SER A 9 34.24 -23.26 -15.13
C SER A 9 34.40 -24.19 -16.33
N ASN A 10 35.61 -24.76 -16.45
CA ASN A 10 35.98 -25.66 -17.56
C ASN A 10 37.04 -26.69 -17.12
N ILE A 11 37.31 -27.67 -17.99
CA ILE A 11 38.23 -28.79 -17.71
C ILE A 11 39.66 -28.31 -17.41
N ARG A 12 40.16 -27.35 -18.20
CA ARG A 12 41.53 -26.83 -18.05
C ARG A 12 41.71 -26.09 -16.70
N GLU A 13 40.70 -25.36 -16.29
CA GLU A 13 40.73 -24.68 -15.00
C GLU A 13 40.65 -25.67 -13.84
N SER A 14 39.81 -26.69 -13.97
CA SER A 14 39.69 -27.75 -12.97
C SER A 14 41.02 -28.49 -12.77
N GLN A 15 41.74 -28.83 -13.84
CA GLN A 15 43.09 -29.41 -13.76
C GLN A 15 44.08 -28.46 -13.07
N ARG A 16 44.08 -27.21 -13.49
CA ARG A 16 44.98 -26.20 -12.93
C ARG A 16 44.76 -25.99 -11.42
N VAL A 17 43.51 -26.05 -10.98
CA VAL A 17 43.17 -25.90 -9.56
C VAL A 17 43.65 -27.13 -8.78
N ALA A 18 43.45 -28.36 -9.30
CA ALA A 18 43.96 -29.56 -8.65
C ALA A 18 45.48 -29.49 -8.44
N ASP A 19 46.22 -29.15 -9.55
CA ASP A 19 47.70 -29.02 -9.49
C ASP A 19 48.14 -27.88 -8.53
N ALA A 20 47.39 -26.81 -8.42
CA ALA A 20 47.72 -25.70 -7.53
C ALA A 20 47.50 -26.09 -6.07
N LEU A 21 46.38 -26.75 -5.76
CA LEU A 21 46.07 -27.22 -4.41
C LEU A 21 47.11 -28.21 -3.87
N GLU A 22 47.58 -29.16 -4.72
CA GLU A 22 48.66 -30.07 -4.31
C GLU A 22 50.01 -29.36 -4.08
N ARG A 23 50.36 -28.43 -4.95
CA ARG A 23 51.62 -27.67 -4.76
C ARG A 23 51.62 -26.86 -3.47
N VAL A 24 50.53 -26.15 -3.17
CA VAL A 24 50.36 -25.40 -1.95
C VAL A 24 50.41 -26.31 -0.71
N SER A 25 49.73 -27.46 -0.77
CA SER A 25 49.81 -28.43 0.31
C SER A 25 51.22 -28.96 0.57
N GLU A 26 51.98 -29.26 -0.48
CA GLU A 26 53.38 -29.69 -0.34
C GLU A 26 54.26 -28.61 0.28
N GLN A 27 54.05 -27.35 -0.02
CA GLN A 27 54.77 -26.23 0.57
C GLN A 27 54.43 -26.06 2.07
N LEU A 28 53.13 -26.07 2.43
CA LEU A 28 52.67 -25.93 3.80
C LEU A 28 53.15 -27.10 4.68
N THR A 29 53.17 -28.31 4.16
CA THR A 29 53.64 -29.52 4.90
C THR A 29 55.14 -29.53 5.04
N GLN A 30 55.89 -28.88 4.16
CA GLN A 30 57.36 -28.71 4.31
C GLN A 30 57.66 -27.68 5.42
N ASP A 31 56.87 -26.63 5.54
CA ASP A 31 57.04 -25.59 6.55
C ASP A 31 56.58 -26.05 7.94
N ASN A 32 55.51 -26.87 8.02
CA ASN A 32 55.01 -27.41 9.27
C ASN A 32 54.48 -28.86 9.07
N PRO A 33 55.21 -29.89 9.48
CA PRO A 33 54.81 -31.29 9.28
C PRO A 33 53.54 -31.74 10.03
N GLN A 34 52.99 -30.89 10.87
CA GLN A 34 51.74 -31.17 11.58
C GLN A 34 50.49 -30.61 10.87
N ASP A 35 50.71 -29.93 9.76
CA ASP A 35 49.60 -29.38 8.98
C ASP A 35 48.88 -30.46 8.19
N LEU A 36 47.59 -30.22 7.93
CA LEU A 36 46.69 -31.12 7.19
C LEU A 36 47.21 -31.33 5.76
N LEU A 37 47.48 -32.60 5.42
CA LEU A 37 47.89 -32.98 4.06
C LEU A 37 46.69 -32.92 3.09
N LEU A 38 46.74 -32.00 2.15
CA LEU A 38 45.67 -31.84 1.13
C LEU A 38 46.12 -32.62 -0.14
N ARG A 39 45.26 -33.54 -0.58
CA ARG A 39 45.40 -34.26 -1.87
C ARG A 39 44.29 -33.81 -2.81
N ALA A 40 44.67 -33.45 -4.04
CA ALA A 40 43.75 -32.98 -5.03
C ALA A 40 43.87 -33.81 -6.33
N GLU A 41 42.73 -34.26 -6.83
CA GLU A 41 42.68 -34.95 -8.11
C GLU A 41 41.61 -34.30 -9.04
N HIS A 42 41.76 -34.47 -10.35
CA HIS A 42 40.86 -33.96 -11.33
C HIS A 42 40.03 -35.08 -11.98
N VAL A 43 38.74 -34.76 -12.28
CA VAL A 43 37.88 -35.64 -13.07
C VAL A 43 37.09 -34.84 -14.11
N ASP A 44 36.97 -35.39 -15.33
CA ASP A 44 36.20 -34.78 -16.41
C ASP A 44 35.43 -35.79 -17.26
N GLY A 45 34.58 -35.24 -18.15
CA GLY A 45 33.72 -36.02 -19.06
C GLY A 45 34.45 -36.71 -20.18
N THR A 46 35.73 -36.40 -20.46
CA THR A 46 36.56 -37.06 -21.51
C THR A 46 37.14 -38.37 -21.01
N MET A 47 37.23 -38.57 -19.69
CA MET A 47 37.72 -39.83 -19.07
C MET A 47 36.73 -40.96 -19.30
N ASN A 48 37.22 -42.14 -19.54
CA ASN A 48 36.38 -43.34 -19.63
C ASN A 48 35.79 -43.75 -18.26
N VAL A 49 34.79 -44.63 -18.26
CA VAL A 49 34.07 -45.05 -17.04
C VAL A 49 35.00 -45.63 -15.99
N ALA A 50 36.03 -46.38 -16.37
CA ALA A 50 36.98 -46.99 -15.41
C ALA A 50 37.84 -45.93 -14.75
N GLN A 51 38.32 -44.94 -15.47
CA GLN A 51 39.12 -43.83 -14.97
C GLN A 51 38.28 -42.97 -14.02
N ARG A 52 37.06 -42.56 -14.41
CA ARG A 52 36.15 -41.83 -13.55
C ARG A 52 35.81 -42.60 -12.27
N GLY A 53 35.49 -43.89 -12.43
CA GLY A 53 35.21 -44.76 -11.28
C GLY A 53 36.40 -44.93 -10.33
N GLY A 54 37.64 -44.88 -10.89
CA GLY A 54 38.87 -44.85 -10.07
C GLY A 54 38.99 -43.60 -9.19
N LYS A 55 38.75 -42.43 -9.79
CA LYS A 55 38.81 -41.14 -9.05
C LYS A 55 37.72 -41.03 -7.99
N LEU A 56 36.53 -41.55 -8.27
CA LEU A 56 35.44 -41.57 -7.30
C LEU A 56 35.73 -42.51 -6.13
N ARG A 57 36.19 -43.71 -6.41
CA ARG A 57 36.62 -44.66 -5.33
C ARG A 57 37.75 -44.11 -4.49
N TRP A 58 38.70 -43.33 -5.11
CA TRP A 58 39.72 -42.64 -4.36
C TRP A 58 39.14 -41.62 -3.41
N LEU A 59 38.16 -40.84 -3.83
CA LEU A 59 37.48 -39.88 -2.96
C LEU A 59 36.63 -40.56 -1.89
N GLU A 60 36.00 -41.69 -2.19
CA GLU A 60 35.19 -42.50 -1.24
C GLU A 60 36.03 -43.21 -0.16
N ALA A 61 37.24 -43.60 -0.51
CA ALA A 61 38.10 -44.32 0.41
C ALA A 61 38.40 -43.46 1.68
N GLU A 62 38.54 -44.12 2.84
CA GLU A 62 38.83 -43.43 4.11
C GLU A 62 40.18 -42.71 4.00
N PRO A 63 40.25 -41.40 4.14
CA PRO A 63 41.50 -40.69 4.15
C PRO A 63 42.31 -41.02 5.43
N GLU A 64 43.63 -40.84 5.40
CA GLU A 64 44.46 -40.90 6.58
C GLU A 64 44.05 -39.83 7.61
N GLN A 65 44.53 -39.95 8.84
CA GLN A 65 44.02 -39.15 9.97
C GLN A 65 44.17 -37.65 9.71
N ASP A 66 45.26 -37.24 9.02
CA ASP A 66 45.58 -35.85 8.71
C ASP A 66 45.51 -35.55 7.19
N GLU A 67 44.73 -36.31 6.43
CA GLU A 67 44.54 -36.15 5.00
C GLU A 67 43.15 -35.54 4.67
N CYS A 68 43.15 -34.56 3.78
CA CYS A 68 41.95 -34.03 3.12
C CYS A 68 41.99 -34.25 1.61
N ARG A 69 40.96 -34.88 1.05
CA ARG A 69 40.85 -35.18 -0.37
C ARG A 69 39.90 -34.26 -1.07
N ILE A 70 40.36 -33.59 -2.16
CA ILE A 70 39.55 -32.70 -2.98
C ILE A 70 39.52 -33.25 -4.42
N LEU A 71 38.30 -33.45 -4.94
CA LEU A 71 38.11 -33.84 -6.34
C LEU A 71 37.59 -32.65 -7.14
N THR A 72 38.43 -32.12 -8.05
CA THR A 72 38.03 -31.00 -8.90
C THR A 72 37.32 -31.48 -10.17
N ASN A 73 36.28 -30.75 -10.62
CA ASN A 73 35.56 -31.07 -11.84
C ASN A 73 34.96 -29.83 -12.50
N ALA A 74 34.69 -29.94 -13.83
CA ALA A 74 33.99 -28.86 -14.53
C ALA A 74 32.45 -29.06 -14.57
N ARG A 75 31.98 -30.24 -14.98
CA ARG A 75 30.52 -30.54 -15.11
C ARG A 75 30.18 -32.01 -14.88
N CYS A 76 31.14 -32.91 -14.91
CA CYS A 76 30.86 -34.35 -14.96
C CYS A 76 30.31 -34.96 -13.66
N LEU A 77 30.33 -34.25 -12.55
CA LEU A 77 29.79 -34.66 -11.27
C LEU A 77 28.43 -34.05 -10.94
N SER A 78 27.83 -33.27 -11.87
CA SER A 78 26.52 -32.66 -11.64
C SER A 78 25.36 -33.66 -11.76
N GLU A 79 25.48 -34.70 -12.57
CA GLU A 79 24.45 -35.73 -12.76
C GLU A 79 24.95 -37.15 -12.50
N GLY A 80 24.19 -37.95 -11.75
CA GLY A 80 24.28 -39.41 -11.72
C GLY A 80 25.38 -40.04 -10.90
N VAL A 81 26.19 -39.29 -10.16
CA VAL A 81 27.26 -39.84 -9.33
C VAL A 81 26.89 -39.81 -7.86
N ASP A 82 26.70 -40.96 -7.24
CA ASP A 82 26.44 -41.08 -5.82
C ASP A 82 27.77 -41.09 -5.04
N VAL A 83 28.08 -39.97 -4.35
CA VAL A 83 29.25 -39.90 -3.42
C VAL A 83 28.68 -39.78 -2.01
N PRO A 84 28.77 -40.84 -1.19
CA PRO A 84 27.95 -40.96 0.01
C PRO A 84 28.33 -40.01 1.15
N SER A 85 29.53 -39.45 1.22
CA SER A 85 30.00 -38.75 2.42
C SER A 85 30.90 -37.55 2.12
N LEU A 86 30.37 -36.56 1.36
CA LEU A 86 31.07 -35.30 1.17
C LEU A 86 30.90 -34.39 2.39
N ASP A 87 32.02 -33.87 2.90
CA ASP A 87 32.02 -32.89 3.98
C ASP A 87 31.89 -31.47 3.44
N ALA A 88 32.43 -31.21 2.23
CA ALA A 88 32.40 -29.89 1.64
C ALA A 88 32.17 -29.89 0.11
N VAL A 89 31.59 -28.76 -0.35
CA VAL A 89 31.56 -28.42 -1.76
C VAL A 89 32.10 -26.99 -1.95
N MET A 90 32.94 -26.81 -2.98
CA MET A 90 33.54 -25.53 -3.30
C MET A 90 33.11 -25.08 -4.70
N PHE A 91 32.55 -23.87 -4.83
CA PHE A 91 32.19 -23.26 -6.10
C PHE A 91 33.17 -22.17 -6.47
N LEU A 92 34.07 -22.47 -7.43
CA LEU A 92 35.10 -21.54 -7.87
C LEU A 92 34.61 -20.54 -8.91
N ASN A 93 33.51 -20.85 -9.60
CA ASN A 93 32.95 -20.04 -10.67
C ASN A 93 31.41 -20.05 -10.69
N PRO A 94 30.76 -18.97 -11.21
CA PRO A 94 29.31 -18.92 -11.34
C PRO A 94 28.76 -20.09 -12.15
N ARG A 95 27.67 -20.70 -11.65
CA ARG A 95 26.90 -21.69 -12.38
C ARG A 95 25.60 -21.10 -12.92
N ASN A 96 25.25 -21.45 -14.15
CA ASN A 96 24.07 -20.90 -14.81
C ASN A 96 22.77 -21.67 -14.47
N SER A 97 22.86 -22.84 -13.82
CA SER A 97 21.72 -23.68 -13.47
C SER A 97 21.55 -23.77 -11.96
N GLN A 98 20.43 -23.32 -11.44
CA GLN A 98 20.06 -23.50 -10.03
C GLN A 98 19.96 -25.00 -9.69
N VAL A 99 19.47 -25.82 -10.60
CA VAL A 99 19.31 -27.27 -10.41
C VAL A 99 20.66 -27.94 -10.14
N ASP A 100 21.73 -27.57 -10.87
CA ASP A 100 23.07 -28.14 -10.68
C ASP A 100 23.64 -27.77 -9.30
N VAL A 101 23.38 -26.54 -8.84
CA VAL A 101 23.81 -26.07 -7.53
C VAL A 101 23.10 -26.85 -6.44
N VAL A 102 21.78 -26.97 -6.51
CA VAL A 102 20.95 -27.70 -5.56
C VAL A 102 21.35 -29.16 -5.45
N GLN A 103 21.56 -29.84 -6.57
CA GLN A 103 21.98 -31.24 -6.57
C GLN A 103 23.38 -31.42 -5.95
N SER A 104 24.29 -30.50 -6.19
CA SER A 104 25.63 -30.52 -5.63
C SER A 104 25.62 -30.28 -4.12
N VAL A 105 24.83 -29.32 -3.65
CA VAL A 105 24.65 -28.99 -2.23
C VAL A 105 23.89 -30.12 -1.52
N GLY A 106 22.84 -30.65 -2.11
CA GLY A 106 22.07 -31.76 -1.53
C GLY A 106 22.90 -32.99 -1.18
N ARG A 107 24.05 -33.20 -1.85
CA ARG A 107 24.99 -34.28 -1.54
C ARG A 107 25.77 -34.00 -0.26
N VAL A 108 26.17 -32.76 -0.03
CA VAL A 108 26.87 -32.34 1.19
C VAL A 108 25.91 -32.31 2.37
N MET A 109 24.64 -32.06 2.17
CA MET A 109 23.63 -32.02 3.23
C MET A 109 23.16 -33.42 3.69
N ARG A 110 23.54 -34.52 3.03
CA ARG A 110 23.19 -35.87 3.47
C ARG A 110 23.84 -36.18 4.81
N ARG A 111 23.04 -36.72 5.76
CA ARG A 111 23.53 -37.20 7.05
C ARG A 111 24.42 -38.42 6.86
N ALA A 112 25.57 -38.38 7.49
CA ALA A 112 26.48 -39.51 7.61
C ALA A 112 26.89 -39.69 9.07
N LYS A 113 27.34 -40.89 9.45
CA LYS A 113 27.86 -41.18 10.78
C LYS A 113 29.14 -40.32 10.95
N ASP A 114 29.28 -39.65 12.05
CA ASP A 114 30.43 -38.79 12.40
C ASP A 114 30.54 -37.51 11.55
N LYS A 115 29.42 -36.97 11.06
CA LYS A 115 29.33 -35.71 10.32
C LYS A 115 28.30 -34.78 10.97
N ASP A 116 28.78 -33.70 11.58
CA ASP A 116 27.94 -32.68 12.20
C ASP A 116 27.50 -31.61 11.23
N TYR A 117 28.40 -31.19 10.32
CA TYR A 117 28.17 -30.11 9.33
C TYR A 117 28.57 -30.52 7.92
N GLY A 118 27.91 -29.89 6.93
CA GLY A 118 28.32 -29.86 5.54
C GLY A 118 28.73 -28.44 5.16
N TYR A 119 29.91 -28.26 4.58
CA TYR A 119 30.49 -26.96 4.27
C TYR A 119 30.27 -26.60 2.81
N ILE A 120 29.83 -25.36 2.56
CA ILE A 120 29.73 -24.79 1.23
C ILE A 120 30.71 -23.64 1.17
N ILE A 121 31.75 -23.76 0.37
CA ILE A 121 32.87 -22.81 0.29
C ILE A 121 32.74 -21.99 -1.00
N LEU A 122 32.74 -20.68 -0.86
CA LEU A 122 32.56 -19.70 -1.96
C LEU A 122 33.75 -18.72 -1.96
N PRO A 123 34.89 -19.05 -2.59
CA PRO A 123 36.03 -18.15 -2.68
C PRO A 123 35.72 -16.92 -3.54
N VAL A 124 36.01 -15.73 -3.03
CA VAL A 124 35.74 -14.46 -3.72
C VAL A 124 36.94 -13.53 -3.63
N GLY A 125 37.45 -13.08 -4.78
CA GLY A 125 38.49 -12.07 -4.81
C GLY A 125 37.94 -10.66 -4.63
N ILE A 126 38.43 -9.96 -3.61
CA ILE A 126 38.08 -8.59 -3.27
C ILE A 126 39.11 -7.63 -3.86
N PRO A 127 38.72 -6.60 -4.65
CA PRO A 127 39.67 -5.60 -5.15
C PRO A 127 40.12 -4.68 -4.01
N SER A 128 41.42 -4.41 -3.92
CA SER A 128 42.00 -3.44 -2.99
C SER A 128 41.60 -2.00 -3.37
N GLY A 129 41.31 -1.15 -2.39
CA GLY A 129 41.04 0.28 -2.60
C GLY A 129 39.67 0.68 -3.15
N VAL A 130 38.71 -0.24 -3.15
CA VAL A 130 37.33 0.03 -3.57
C VAL A 130 36.41 -0.14 -2.37
N ALA A 131 35.47 0.82 -2.17
CA ALA A 131 34.48 0.71 -1.10
C ALA A 131 33.58 -0.51 -1.31
N PRO A 132 33.21 -1.23 -0.22
CA PRO A 132 32.44 -2.48 -0.29
C PRO A 132 31.15 -2.37 -1.08
N GLU A 133 30.36 -1.31 -0.86
CA GLU A 133 29.09 -1.10 -1.53
C GLU A 133 29.26 -0.91 -3.06
N ALA A 134 30.31 -0.23 -3.47
CA ALA A 134 30.61 0.01 -4.88
C ALA A 134 31.10 -1.27 -5.57
N ALA A 135 31.93 -2.09 -4.89
CA ALA A 135 32.43 -3.35 -5.43
C ALA A 135 31.34 -4.41 -5.55
N LEU A 136 30.41 -4.48 -4.59
CA LEU A 136 29.29 -5.42 -4.57
C LEU A 136 28.13 -5.03 -5.50
N LYS A 137 28.16 -3.82 -6.05
CA LYS A 137 27.15 -3.30 -6.97
C LYS A 137 27.42 -3.85 -8.39
N ASP A 138 26.65 -4.83 -8.84
CA ASP A 138 26.62 -5.36 -10.21
C ASP A 138 27.88 -6.10 -10.75
N SER A 139 28.76 -6.56 -9.91
CA SER A 139 29.91 -7.36 -10.35
C SER A 139 29.50 -8.80 -10.73
N LYS A 140 29.80 -9.22 -11.95
CA LYS A 140 29.66 -10.63 -12.41
C LYS A 140 30.41 -11.62 -11.51
N LYS A 141 31.44 -11.18 -10.78
CA LYS A 141 32.24 -11.99 -9.87
C LYS A 141 31.43 -12.50 -8.67
N TYR A 142 30.52 -11.70 -8.14
CA TYR A 142 29.70 -12.07 -6.97
C TYR A 142 28.41 -12.82 -7.34
N LYS A 143 28.12 -12.99 -8.64
CA LYS A 143 26.92 -13.69 -9.10
C LYS A 143 26.86 -15.13 -8.60
N VAL A 144 28.00 -15.78 -8.40
CA VAL A 144 28.06 -17.15 -7.85
C VAL A 144 27.50 -17.22 -6.44
N ILE A 145 27.86 -16.26 -5.58
CA ILE A 145 27.38 -16.20 -4.20
C ILE A 145 25.86 -16.16 -4.21
N TRP A 146 25.31 -15.20 -4.96
CA TRP A 146 23.84 -15.01 -5.00
C TRP A 146 23.10 -16.20 -5.59
N SER A 147 23.64 -16.84 -6.61
CA SER A 147 23.01 -18.03 -7.21
C SER A 147 23.05 -19.25 -6.29
N VAL A 148 24.12 -19.46 -5.55
CA VAL A 148 24.26 -20.55 -4.58
C VAL A 148 23.35 -20.33 -3.37
N LEU A 149 23.36 -19.11 -2.81
CA LEU A 149 22.52 -18.79 -1.67
C LEU A 149 21.01 -18.83 -2.01
N ASN A 150 20.62 -18.36 -3.19
CA ASN A 150 19.24 -18.50 -3.68
C ASN A 150 18.83 -19.97 -3.89
N ALA A 151 19.74 -20.78 -4.39
CA ALA A 151 19.48 -22.21 -4.57
C ALA A 151 19.34 -22.94 -3.22
N LEU A 152 20.18 -22.61 -2.25
CA LEU A 152 20.07 -23.15 -0.88
C LEU A 152 18.72 -22.78 -0.26
N ARG A 153 18.36 -21.51 -0.38
CA ARG A 153 17.12 -20.99 0.16
C ARG A 153 15.89 -21.69 -0.40
N SER A 154 15.83 -21.95 -1.69
CA SER A 154 14.68 -22.62 -2.33
C SER A 154 14.48 -24.09 -1.90
N HIS A 155 15.42 -24.68 -1.14
CA HIS A 155 15.40 -26.08 -0.76
C HIS A 155 15.62 -26.37 0.72
N ASP A 156 15.92 -25.38 1.54
CA ASP A 156 16.11 -25.52 2.97
C ASP A 156 15.44 -24.39 3.75
N ASP A 157 14.30 -24.67 4.35
CA ASP A 157 13.52 -23.77 5.20
C ASP A 157 14.34 -23.21 6.37
N ARG A 158 15.37 -23.93 6.83
CA ARG A 158 16.26 -23.49 7.92
C ARG A 158 17.23 -22.44 7.45
N PHE A 159 17.75 -22.59 6.22
CA PHE A 159 18.61 -21.58 5.61
C PHE A 159 17.82 -20.32 5.30
N GLU A 160 16.59 -20.47 4.87
CA GLU A 160 15.68 -19.36 4.67
C GLU A 160 15.39 -18.61 5.98
N ALA A 161 15.09 -19.33 7.05
CA ALA A 161 14.92 -18.77 8.39
C ALA A 161 16.18 -18.02 8.85
N MET A 162 17.38 -18.57 8.57
CA MET A 162 18.65 -17.94 8.88
C MET A 162 18.87 -16.60 8.14
N VAL A 163 18.62 -16.54 6.82
CA VAL A 163 18.77 -15.30 6.05
C VAL A 163 17.81 -14.22 6.56
N ASN A 164 16.59 -14.60 6.91
CA ASN A 164 15.61 -13.70 7.50
C ASN A 164 16.04 -13.25 8.92
N HIS A 165 16.69 -14.11 9.68
CA HIS A 165 17.25 -13.79 11.00
C HIS A 165 18.36 -12.72 10.92
N ILE A 166 19.25 -12.85 9.95
CA ILE A 166 20.30 -11.86 9.69
C ILE A 166 19.68 -10.50 9.32
N ASP A 167 18.61 -10.51 8.50
CA ASP A 167 17.92 -9.28 8.10
C ASP A 167 17.20 -8.60 9.27
N LEU A 168 16.60 -9.37 10.17
CA LEU A 168 15.75 -8.86 11.23
C LEU A 168 16.51 -8.45 12.50
N ASN A 169 17.56 -9.20 12.86
CA ASN A 169 18.32 -8.97 14.11
C ASN A 169 19.61 -8.18 13.90
N GLN A 170 20.04 -7.98 12.65
CA GLN A 170 21.38 -7.46 12.31
C GLN A 170 22.52 -8.24 13.02
N ASP A 171 22.22 -9.44 13.48
CA ASP A 171 23.12 -10.29 14.25
C ASP A 171 23.69 -11.40 13.36
N ARG A 172 24.85 -11.93 13.76
CA ARG A 172 25.58 -12.95 13.04
C ARG A 172 25.01 -14.32 13.34
N ASP A 173 24.83 -15.16 12.34
CA ASP A 173 24.49 -16.57 12.52
C ASP A 173 25.78 -17.41 12.32
N ASP A 174 26.08 -18.28 13.28
CA ASP A 174 27.27 -19.15 13.27
C ASP A 174 27.36 -20.10 12.05
N ARG A 175 26.28 -20.21 11.28
CA ARG A 175 26.19 -21.05 10.08
C ARG A 175 26.67 -20.35 8.80
N LEU A 176 26.86 -19.03 8.82
CA LEU A 176 27.40 -18.24 7.71
C LEU A 176 28.61 -17.46 8.21
N ASP A 177 29.78 -17.80 7.72
CA ASP A 177 31.01 -17.08 8.08
C ASP A 177 31.69 -16.48 6.85
N VAL A 178 32.27 -15.30 7.03
CA VAL A 178 33.06 -14.60 6.02
C VAL A 178 34.50 -14.51 6.51
N ILE A 179 35.35 -15.41 6.00
CA ILE A 179 36.74 -15.53 6.41
C ILE A 179 37.61 -14.70 5.46
N PRO A 180 38.22 -13.59 5.88
CA PRO A 180 39.17 -12.85 5.06
C PRO A 180 40.51 -13.62 4.97
N VAL A 181 41.00 -13.75 3.73
CA VAL A 181 42.32 -14.32 3.43
C VAL A 181 43.14 -13.30 2.64
N THR A 182 44.30 -12.90 3.15
CA THR A 182 45.23 -12.01 2.41
C THR A 182 46.28 -12.83 1.67
N VAL A 183 46.68 -12.33 0.50
CA VAL A 183 47.76 -12.88 -0.29
C VAL A 183 48.83 -11.77 -0.40
N ASP A 184 50.00 -11.98 0.19
CA ASP A 184 51.12 -11.10 0.00
C ASP A 184 51.73 -11.28 -1.39
N ASP A 185 52.35 -10.20 -1.92
CA ASP A 185 52.94 -10.19 -3.29
C ASP A 185 54.06 -11.24 -3.47
N ASP A 186 54.57 -11.83 -2.39
CA ASP A 186 55.59 -12.89 -2.41
C ASP A 186 55.04 -14.33 -2.36
N SER A 187 53.77 -14.52 -2.67
CA SER A 187 53.12 -15.86 -2.88
C SER A 187 53.07 -16.78 -1.65
N THR A 188 53.15 -16.30 -0.44
CA THR A 188 52.98 -17.09 0.78
C THR A 188 51.61 -16.83 1.39
N VAL A 189 50.75 -17.84 1.44
CA VAL A 189 49.47 -17.79 2.16
C VAL A 189 49.77 -17.98 3.65
N VAL A 190 49.57 -16.94 4.46
CA VAL A 190 49.71 -17.03 5.91
C VAL A 190 48.33 -17.18 6.52
N VAL A 191 48.06 -18.34 7.07
CA VAL A 191 46.88 -18.61 7.94
C VAL A 191 47.37 -18.65 9.37
N PRO A 192 47.04 -17.70 10.24
CA PRO A 192 47.53 -17.74 11.61
C PRO A 192 46.68 -18.60 12.51
N THR A 193 47.31 -19.37 13.34
CA THR A 193 46.73 -20.10 14.45
C THR A 193 47.23 -19.56 15.78
N ASN A 194 46.34 -19.52 16.82
CA ASN A 194 46.78 -19.14 18.17
C ASN A 194 47.45 -20.30 18.86
N GLU A 195 48.15 -20.03 19.98
CA GLU A 195 48.89 -21.04 20.80
C GLU A 195 48.03 -22.22 21.30
N HIS A 196 46.73 -22.22 21.10
CA HIS A 196 45.77 -23.25 21.52
C HIS A 196 45.11 -23.98 20.34
N GLY A 197 45.55 -23.73 19.10
CA GLY A 197 45.01 -24.41 17.91
C GLY A 197 43.65 -23.89 17.44
N GLU A 198 43.14 -22.82 18.00
CA GLU A 198 41.94 -22.11 17.54
C GLU A 198 42.33 -21.09 16.47
N GLN A 199 41.58 -21.04 15.38
CA GLN A 199 41.74 -20.03 14.34
C GLN A 199 41.50 -18.64 14.93
N THR A 200 42.59 -17.88 15.11
CA THR A 200 42.50 -16.45 15.46
C THR A 200 42.10 -15.67 14.24
N VAL A 201 41.04 -14.85 14.38
CA VAL A 201 40.76 -13.77 13.45
C VAL A 201 41.99 -12.83 13.47
N LEU A 202 42.71 -12.80 12.37
CA LEU A 202 43.85 -11.90 12.23
C LEU A 202 43.40 -10.46 12.29
N ASP A 203 43.98 -9.69 13.18
CA ASP A 203 44.14 -8.24 13.04
C ASP A 203 45.14 -7.95 11.90
N LEU A 204 44.70 -8.11 10.67
CA LEU A 204 45.44 -7.63 9.51
C LEU A 204 45.05 -6.17 9.26
N PRO A 205 45.96 -5.35 8.69
CA PRO A 205 45.72 -3.95 8.38
C PRO A 205 44.79 -3.80 7.16
N PHE A 206 43.71 -4.55 7.13
CA PHE A 206 42.52 -4.20 6.42
C PHE A 206 41.76 -3.27 7.36
N GLU A 207 42.00 -1.99 7.26
CA GLU A 207 41.26 -0.98 8.01
C GLU A 207 39.74 -1.12 7.90
N ASN A 208 39.22 -2.06 7.07
CA ASN A 208 37.79 -2.25 6.74
C ASN A 208 37.33 -3.70 6.63
N ALA A 209 37.99 -4.71 7.22
CA ALA A 209 37.47 -6.10 7.13
C ALA A 209 36.08 -6.25 7.72
N GLN A 210 35.74 -5.48 8.75
CA GLN A 210 34.41 -5.43 9.35
C GLN A 210 33.39 -4.81 8.40
N GLU A 211 33.71 -3.69 7.75
CA GLU A 211 32.85 -3.04 6.76
C GLU A 211 32.54 -3.96 5.57
N TRP A 212 33.52 -4.74 5.11
CA TRP A 212 33.29 -5.73 4.06
C TRP A 212 32.36 -6.86 4.51
N ARG A 213 32.53 -7.36 5.73
CA ARG A 213 31.61 -8.33 6.31
C ARG A 213 30.19 -7.77 6.35
N ASP A 214 30.02 -6.62 6.94
CA ASP A 214 28.73 -5.97 7.10
C ASP A 214 28.06 -5.65 5.75
N ALA A 215 28.85 -5.20 4.77
CA ALA A 215 28.38 -4.97 3.40
C ALA A 215 27.99 -6.26 2.66
N ILE A 216 28.73 -7.36 2.88
CA ILE A 216 28.37 -8.67 2.31
C ILE A 216 27.09 -9.18 2.94
N TYR A 217 26.92 -9.11 4.28
CA TYR A 217 25.69 -9.49 4.96
C TYR A 217 24.49 -8.65 4.50
N ALA A 218 24.62 -7.33 4.46
CA ALA A 218 23.58 -6.44 3.95
C ALA A 218 23.23 -6.76 2.49
N LYS A 219 24.22 -7.14 1.67
CA LYS A 219 23.98 -7.51 0.28
C LYS A 219 23.36 -8.90 0.12
N ILE A 220 23.67 -9.86 0.99
CA ILE A 220 23.01 -11.16 1.06
C ILE A 220 21.52 -10.93 1.30
N VAL A 221 21.17 -10.15 2.30
CA VAL A 221 19.78 -9.77 2.60
C VAL A 221 19.11 -9.10 1.40
N GLN A 222 19.77 -8.15 0.76
CA GLN A 222 19.21 -7.41 -0.38
C GLN A 222 18.99 -8.29 -1.64
N LYS A 223 19.88 -9.26 -1.90
CA LYS A 223 19.86 -10.08 -3.13
C LYS A 223 19.21 -11.44 -2.97
N VAL A 224 19.15 -11.95 -1.77
CA VAL A 224 18.61 -13.27 -1.42
C VAL A 224 17.31 -13.12 -0.62
N GLY A 225 17.04 -11.97 -0.01
CA GLY A 225 15.77 -11.61 0.61
C GLY A 225 14.64 -11.64 -0.43
N ASP A 226 13.56 -12.39 -0.17
CA ASP A 226 12.58 -12.72 -1.21
C ASP A 226 11.28 -11.94 -1.05
N ARG A 227 10.87 -11.26 -2.12
CA ARG A 227 9.51 -10.78 -2.31
C ARG A 227 8.53 -11.89 -2.68
N GLU A 228 8.95 -12.90 -3.43
CA GLU A 228 8.06 -13.98 -3.91
C GLU A 228 7.63 -14.93 -2.78
N TYR A 229 8.41 -15.07 -1.72
CA TYR A 229 8.08 -15.95 -0.59
C TYR A 229 6.87 -15.46 0.19
N TRP A 230 6.86 -14.17 0.57
CA TRP A 230 5.71 -13.55 1.22
C TRP A 230 4.48 -13.56 0.29
N GLU A 231 4.71 -13.51 -1.02
CA GLU A 231 3.67 -13.61 -2.02
C GLU A 231 3.02 -14.99 -2.07
N ASN A 232 3.80 -16.06 -2.05
CA ASN A 232 3.29 -17.43 -2.04
C ASN A 232 2.63 -17.79 -0.72
N TRP A 233 3.24 -17.39 0.39
CA TRP A 233 2.71 -17.59 1.72
C TRP A 233 1.38 -16.85 1.94
N SER A 234 1.29 -15.61 1.52
CA SER A 234 0.06 -14.83 1.61
C SER A 234 -1.06 -15.38 0.72
N ALA A 235 -0.73 -16.03 -0.40
CA ALA A 235 -1.71 -16.72 -1.24
C ALA A 235 -2.31 -17.94 -0.52
N THR A 236 -1.48 -18.74 0.16
CA THR A 236 -1.94 -19.90 0.94
C THR A 236 -2.86 -19.46 2.08
N ILE A 237 -2.54 -18.37 2.77
CA ILE A 237 -3.39 -17.85 3.85
C ILE A 237 -4.68 -17.27 3.30
N ALA A 238 -4.66 -16.65 2.12
CA ALA A 238 -5.87 -16.16 1.47
C ALA A 238 -6.85 -17.30 1.17
N GLU A 239 -6.36 -18.48 0.76
CA GLU A 239 -7.19 -19.68 0.58
C GLU A 239 -7.77 -20.17 1.92
N VAL A 240 -6.97 -20.18 2.97
CA VAL A 240 -7.42 -20.54 4.33
C VAL A 240 -8.47 -19.55 4.83
N ALA A 241 -8.26 -18.26 4.65
CA ALA A 241 -9.22 -17.21 5.01
C ALA A 241 -10.55 -17.39 4.26
N ALA A 242 -10.51 -17.65 2.95
CA ALA A 242 -11.69 -17.88 2.13
C ALA A 242 -12.50 -19.10 2.62
N LYS A 243 -11.83 -20.21 2.94
CA LYS A 243 -12.46 -21.42 3.48
C LYS A 243 -13.12 -21.16 4.83
N HIS A 244 -12.45 -20.45 5.76
CA HIS A 244 -13.05 -20.08 7.04
C HIS A 244 -14.25 -19.16 6.86
N THR A 245 -14.17 -18.18 6.00
CA THR A 245 -15.30 -17.29 5.68
C THR A 245 -16.47 -18.09 5.13
N GLU A 246 -16.24 -19.00 4.20
CA GLU A 246 -17.28 -19.87 3.62
C GLU A 246 -17.93 -20.75 4.69
N ARG A 247 -17.13 -21.35 5.57
CA ARG A 247 -17.59 -22.21 6.63
C ARG A 247 -18.40 -21.47 7.71
N ILE A 248 -17.89 -20.35 8.20
CA ILE A 248 -18.61 -19.51 9.15
C ILE A 248 -19.95 -19.07 8.50
N THR A 249 -19.90 -18.68 7.21
CA THR A 249 -21.12 -18.33 6.47
C THR A 249 -22.13 -19.49 6.47
N ALA A 250 -21.67 -20.69 6.17
CA ALA A 250 -22.53 -21.87 6.17
C ALA A 250 -23.16 -22.11 7.56
N LEU A 251 -22.37 -22.03 8.63
CA LEU A 251 -22.86 -22.25 10.01
C LEU A 251 -23.91 -21.21 10.44
N VAL A 252 -23.76 -19.95 10.03
CA VAL A 252 -24.69 -18.89 10.46
C VAL A 252 -25.85 -18.61 9.50
N THR A 253 -25.81 -19.16 8.24
CA THR A 253 -26.82 -18.82 7.22
C THR A 253 -27.56 -20.02 6.63
N GLN A 254 -26.97 -21.25 6.60
CA GLN A 254 -27.58 -22.36 5.84
C GLN A 254 -28.49 -23.24 6.69
N ASP A 255 -28.20 -23.44 7.97
CA ASP A 255 -29.08 -24.10 8.94
C ASP A 255 -28.56 -23.86 10.38
N PRO A 256 -28.58 -22.61 10.86
CA PRO A 256 -28.07 -22.33 12.20
C PRO A 256 -28.98 -22.94 13.26
N THR A 257 -28.37 -23.48 14.34
CA THR A 257 -29.17 -23.79 15.52
C THR A 257 -29.77 -22.48 16.09
N PRO A 258 -30.93 -22.50 16.75
CA PRO A 258 -31.52 -21.28 17.33
C PRO A 258 -30.53 -20.49 18.20
N GLU A 259 -29.68 -21.20 18.97
CA GLU A 259 -28.68 -20.60 19.83
C GLU A 259 -27.57 -19.87 19.03
N VAL A 260 -27.06 -20.49 17.99
CA VAL A 260 -26.03 -19.87 17.11
C VAL A 260 -26.62 -18.65 16.38
N ALA A 261 -27.85 -18.74 15.90
CA ALA A 261 -28.52 -17.63 15.22
C ALA A 261 -28.70 -16.42 16.16
N GLU A 262 -29.19 -16.65 17.38
CA GLU A 262 -29.41 -15.61 18.41
C GLU A 262 -28.08 -14.96 18.85
N GLN A 263 -27.05 -15.77 19.12
CA GLN A 263 -25.75 -15.26 19.54
C GLN A 263 -25.03 -14.48 18.43
N PHE A 264 -25.14 -14.97 17.18
CA PHE A 264 -24.57 -14.25 16.04
C PHE A 264 -25.30 -12.93 15.75
N ASP A 265 -26.63 -12.88 15.83
CA ASP A 265 -27.41 -11.65 15.67
C ASP A 265 -27.09 -10.63 16.77
N THR A 266 -26.97 -11.09 18.01
CA THR A 266 -26.50 -10.26 19.14
C THR A 266 -25.12 -9.72 18.91
N PHE A 267 -24.19 -10.54 18.42
CA PHE A 267 -22.84 -10.14 18.08
C PHE A 267 -22.79 -9.09 16.96
N VAL A 268 -23.56 -9.29 15.87
CA VAL A 268 -23.63 -8.31 14.78
C VAL A 268 -24.25 -6.98 15.26
N THR A 269 -25.27 -7.05 16.10
CA THR A 269 -25.90 -5.87 16.71
C THR A 269 -24.89 -5.12 17.58
N ALA A 270 -24.13 -5.81 18.39
CA ALA A 270 -23.07 -5.22 19.20
C ALA A 270 -21.92 -4.62 18.36
N LEU A 271 -21.54 -5.25 17.25
CA LEU A 271 -20.57 -4.66 16.30
C LEU A 271 -21.09 -3.37 15.67
N ARG A 272 -22.39 -3.32 15.29
CA ARG A 272 -22.99 -2.08 14.80
C ARG A 272 -22.99 -0.98 15.81
N ALA A 273 -23.34 -1.28 17.06
CA ALA A 273 -23.30 -0.30 18.15
C ALA A 273 -21.87 0.23 18.43
N ASN A 274 -20.85 -0.59 18.28
CA ASN A 274 -19.45 -0.17 18.50
C ASN A 274 -18.81 0.52 17.29
N LEU A 275 -19.20 0.17 16.08
CA LEU A 275 -18.65 0.71 14.84
C LEU A 275 -19.66 1.66 14.19
N ASN A 276 -20.54 1.11 13.34
CA ASN A 276 -21.60 1.89 12.71
C ASN A 276 -22.66 0.96 12.07
N ASP A 277 -23.81 1.50 11.74
CA ASP A 277 -24.94 0.75 11.15
C ASP A 277 -24.64 0.12 9.77
N GLY A 278 -23.55 0.52 9.11
CA GLY A 278 -23.12 -0.04 7.84
C GLY A 278 -22.55 -1.45 7.92
N ILE A 279 -22.24 -1.95 9.12
CA ILE A 279 -21.69 -3.30 9.33
C ILE A 279 -22.75 -4.36 8.97
N SER A 280 -22.44 -5.16 7.98
CA SER A 280 -23.28 -6.29 7.53
C SER A 280 -22.88 -7.59 8.25
N ALA A 281 -23.77 -8.59 8.19
CA ALA A 281 -23.43 -9.93 8.66
C ALA A 281 -22.20 -10.51 7.95
N THR A 282 -21.98 -10.16 6.68
CA THR A 282 -20.79 -10.58 5.92
C THR A 282 -19.51 -9.93 6.46
N ASP A 283 -19.59 -8.67 6.89
CA ASP A 283 -18.45 -7.99 7.50
C ASP A 283 -18.11 -8.62 8.86
N ALA A 284 -19.11 -8.94 9.67
CA ALA A 284 -18.91 -9.64 10.94
C ALA A 284 -18.26 -11.02 10.76
N ILE A 285 -18.70 -11.80 9.76
CA ILE A 285 -18.08 -13.09 9.40
C ILE A 285 -16.62 -12.87 8.96
N SER A 286 -16.36 -11.85 8.17
CA SER A 286 -15.00 -11.50 7.75
C SER A 286 -14.12 -11.15 8.96
N MET A 287 -14.62 -10.38 9.92
CA MET A 287 -13.92 -10.02 11.16
C MET A 287 -13.60 -11.27 12.01
N LEU A 288 -14.53 -12.21 12.15
CA LEU A 288 -14.28 -13.48 12.83
C LEU A 288 -13.20 -14.31 12.11
N SER A 289 -13.24 -14.36 10.78
CA SER A 289 -12.22 -15.04 9.97
C SER A 289 -10.83 -14.39 10.14
N GLN A 290 -10.77 -13.05 10.16
CA GLN A 290 -9.54 -12.31 10.44
C GLN A 290 -8.99 -12.66 11.84
N HIS A 291 -9.85 -12.66 12.86
CA HIS A 291 -9.45 -13.01 14.22
C HIS A 291 -8.87 -14.43 14.32
N LEU A 292 -9.56 -15.43 13.73
CA LEU A 292 -9.12 -16.82 13.71
C LEU A 292 -7.71 -17.00 13.13
N ILE A 293 -7.36 -16.24 12.12
CA ILE A 293 -6.07 -16.36 11.44
C ILE A 293 -4.98 -15.56 12.17
N THR A 294 -5.32 -14.39 12.70
CA THR A 294 -4.32 -13.47 13.23
C THR A 294 -3.95 -13.76 14.68
N LYS A 295 -4.90 -14.20 15.49
CA LYS A 295 -4.64 -14.50 16.91
C LYS A 295 -3.45 -15.44 17.12
N PRO A 296 -3.38 -16.64 16.49
CA PRO A 296 -2.25 -17.54 16.69
C PRO A 296 -0.91 -17.00 16.19
N VAL A 297 -0.96 -16.14 15.18
CA VAL A 297 0.25 -15.45 14.69
C VAL A 297 0.78 -14.50 15.76
N PHE A 298 -0.10 -13.73 16.38
CA PHE A 298 0.28 -12.82 17.45
C PHE A 298 0.74 -13.56 18.70
N ASP A 299 0.07 -14.63 19.07
CA ASP A 299 0.48 -15.47 20.19
C ASP A 299 1.89 -16.06 19.98
N ALA A 300 2.23 -16.43 18.73
CA ALA A 300 3.54 -16.97 18.38
C ALA A 300 4.67 -15.91 18.35
N LEU A 301 4.36 -14.70 17.86
CA LEU A 301 5.34 -13.60 17.75
C LEU A 301 5.63 -12.92 19.10
N PHE A 302 4.64 -12.93 19.99
CA PHE A 302 4.68 -12.22 21.27
C PHE A 302 4.48 -13.20 22.45
N GLU A 303 5.22 -14.29 22.41
CA GLU A 303 5.25 -15.26 23.51
C GLU A 303 5.62 -14.54 24.82
N GLY A 304 4.71 -14.55 25.81
CA GLY A 304 4.85 -13.84 27.08
C GLY A 304 4.09 -12.53 27.23
N TYR A 305 3.47 -11.98 26.16
CA TYR A 305 2.61 -10.80 26.25
C TYR A 305 1.15 -11.14 26.55
N ASP A 306 0.70 -12.36 26.22
CA ASP A 306 -0.67 -12.83 26.40
C ASP A 306 -1.74 -11.85 25.87
N PHE A 307 -1.42 -11.22 24.73
CA PHE A 307 -2.22 -10.17 24.08
C PHE A 307 -3.69 -10.58 23.92
N ALA A 308 -3.89 -11.81 23.43
CA ALA A 308 -5.23 -12.30 23.14
C ALA A 308 -6.13 -12.38 24.38
N ALA A 309 -5.56 -12.62 25.56
CA ALA A 309 -6.29 -12.70 26.83
C ALA A 309 -6.58 -11.31 27.42
N HIS A 310 -5.74 -10.31 27.14
CA HIS A 310 -5.86 -8.97 27.72
C HIS A 310 -6.58 -7.97 26.81
N ASN A 311 -6.63 -8.22 25.50
CA ASN A 311 -7.32 -7.31 24.58
C ASN A 311 -8.83 -7.56 24.60
N PRO A 312 -9.68 -6.56 24.99
CA PRO A 312 -11.11 -6.74 25.20
C PRO A 312 -11.86 -7.15 23.91
N VAL A 313 -11.42 -6.70 22.77
CA VAL A 313 -12.01 -7.06 21.47
C VAL A 313 -11.66 -8.48 21.10
N SER A 314 -10.40 -8.89 21.28
CA SER A 314 -9.95 -10.27 21.04
C SER A 314 -10.73 -11.28 21.88
N VAL A 315 -10.98 -10.96 23.15
CA VAL A 315 -11.78 -11.82 24.05
C VAL A 315 -13.20 -12.01 23.53
N VAL A 316 -13.85 -10.95 23.04
CA VAL A 316 -15.21 -11.05 22.48
C VAL A 316 -15.22 -11.85 21.19
N MET A 317 -14.28 -11.59 20.29
CA MET A 317 -14.15 -12.34 19.04
C MET A 317 -13.94 -13.82 19.31
N GLN A 318 -13.06 -14.16 20.28
CA GLN A 318 -12.78 -15.54 20.65
C GLN A 318 -14.03 -16.24 21.21
N ARG A 319 -14.81 -15.60 22.06
CA ARG A 319 -16.06 -16.17 22.58
C ARG A 319 -17.03 -16.55 21.46
N MET A 320 -17.17 -15.67 20.44
CA MET A 320 -18.03 -15.98 19.30
C MET A 320 -17.48 -17.16 18.48
N VAL A 321 -16.16 -17.21 18.29
CA VAL A 321 -15.48 -18.34 17.63
C VAL A 321 -15.68 -19.64 18.42
N ASP A 322 -15.55 -19.62 19.74
CA ASP A 322 -15.73 -20.79 20.61
C ASP A 322 -17.19 -21.31 20.54
N THR A 323 -18.16 -20.41 20.47
CA THR A 323 -19.57 -20.78 20.24
C THR A 323 -19.74 -21.52 18.90
N LEU A 324 -19.11 -21.02 17.83
CA LEU A 324 -19.14 -21.67 16.52
C LEU A 324 -18.33 -22.97 16.48
N ALA A 325 -17.23 -23.09 17.26
CA ALA A 325 -16.37 -24.25 17.31
C ALA A 325 -17.07 -25.48 17.90
N GLY A 326 -17.98 -25.31 18.88
CA GLY A 326 -18.83 -26.39 19.41
C GLY A 326 -19.65 -27.11 18.33
N HIS A 327 -19.69 -26.59 17.11
CA HIS A 327 -20.39 -27.11 15.95
C HIS A 327 -19.48 -27.60 14.81
N ASN A 328 -18.34 -28.26 15.13
CA ASN A 328 -17.43 -28.92 14.14
C ASN A 328 -16.49 -28.02 13.30
N LEU A 329 -15.90 -26.97 13.86
CA LEU A 329 -14.81 -26.22 13.21
C LEU A 329 -13.45 -26.96 13.20
N GLU A 330 -13.29 -28.03 13.97
CA GLU A 330 -11.98 -28.69 14.26
C GLU A 330 -11.35 -29.47 13.08
N SER A 331 -12.05 -29.76 11.99
CA SER A 331 -11.54 -30.69 10.96
C SER A 331 -10.47 -30.13 10.01
N GLU A 332 -10.15 -28.82 10.06
CA GLU A 332 -9.11 -28.21 9.20
C GLU A 332 -7.90 -27.65 9.99
N THR A 333 -7.80 -27.97 11.26
CA THR A 333 -6.73 -27.54 12.18
C THR A 333 -5.34 -27.95 11.70
N THR A 334 -5.21 -29.03 10.91
CA THR A 334 -3.91 -29.53 10.43
C THR A 334 -3.23 -28.59 9.43
N THR A 335 -3.97 -27.93 8.54
CA THR A 335 -3.39 -26.99 7.57
C THR A 335 -2.99 -25.68 8.26
N LEU A 336 -3.81 -25.21 9.20
CA LEU A 336 -3.51 -24.07 10.05
C LEU A 336 -2.36 -24.36 10.99
N GLN A 337 -2.29 -25.57 11.58
CA GLN A 337 -1.21 -25.94 12.49
C GLN A 337 0.16 -25.89 11.78
N SER A 338 0.26 -26.42 10.56
CA SER A 338 1.50 -26.33 9.78
C SER A 338 1.90 -24.87 9.47
N PHE A 339 0.90 -24.01 9.27
CA PHE A 339 1.11 -22.58 9.13
C PHE A 339 1.58 -21.93 10.43
N TYR A 340 0.93 -22.19 11.55
CA TYR A 340 1.32 -21.67 12.87
C TYR A 340 2.71 -22.15 13.27
N ASP A 341 3.03 -23.42 13.03
CA ASP A 341 4.37 -23.98 13.25
C ASP A 341 5.43 -23.28 12.37
N SER A 342 5.07 -22.89 11.16
CA SER A 342 5.94 -22.10 10.27
C SER A 342 6.16 -20.69 10.79
N VAL A 343 5.10 -20.01 11.24
CA VAL A 343 5.21 -18.66 11.86
C VAL A 343 6.01 -18.72 13.14
N GLN A 344 5.74 -19.68 14.01
CA GLN A 344 6.45 -19.86 15.29
C GLN A 344 7.94 -20.12 15.06
N ARG A 345 8.31 -20.99 14.10
CA ARG A 345 9.72 -21.22 13.74
C ARG A 345 10.42 -19.96 13.25
N ARG A 346 9.70 -19.06 12.58
CA ARG A 346 10.25 -17.81 12.05
C ARG A 346 10.34 -16.71 13.10
N ALA A 347 9.38 -16.70 14.03
CA ALA A 347 9.34 -15.77 15.14
C ALA A 347 10.35 -16.13 16.23
N THR A 348 10.64 -17.43 16.38
CA THR A 348 11.59 -17.92 17.39
C THR A 348 12.98 -17.40 17.11
N GLY A 349 13.52 -16.59 18.02
CA GLY A 349 14.85 -16.01 17.93
C GLY A 349 14.90 -14.60 17.33
N ILE A 350 13.76 -13.95 17.12
CA ILE A 350 13.73 -12.53 16.84
C ILE A 350 13.53 -11.78 18.14
N ASP A 351 14.62 -11.27 18.70
CA ASP A 351 14.63 -10.70 20.04
C ASP A 351 14.48 -9.18 20.04
N ASN A 352 14.75 -8.50 18.90
CA ASN A 352 14.63 -7.06 18.83
C ASN A 352 13.23 -6.56 18.39
N PRO A 353 12.78 -5.43 18.94
CA PRO A 353 11.47 -4.85 18.61
C PRO A 353 11.31 -4.49 17.13
N GLU A 354 12.36 -3.98 16.50
CA GLU A 354 12.35 -3.56 15.10
C GLU A 354 12.12 -4.74 14.14
N GLY A 355 12.75 -5.89 14.42
CA GLY A 355 12.56 -7.12 13.66
C GLY A 355 11.13 -7.64 13.78
N LYS A 356 10.57 -7.64 14.99
CA LYS A 356 9.16 -8.01 15.24
C LYS A 356 8.19 -7.09 14.51
N GLN A 357 8.41 -5.79 14.61
CA GLN A 357 7.59 -4.78 13.94
C GLN A 357 7.65 -4.91 12.42
N ARG A 358 8.82 -5.20 11.86
CA ARG A 358 8.98 -5.44 10.42
C ARG A 358 8.20 -6.66 9.95
N ILE A 359 8.23 -7.78 10.68
CA ILE A 359 7.41 -8.96 10.35
C ILE A 359 5.93 -8.62 10.37
N ILE A 360 5.46 -7.87 11.38
CA ILE A 360 4.07 -7.46 11.48
C ILE A 360 3.68 -6.59 10.28
N THR A 361 4.53 -5.65 9.90
CA THR A 361 4.29 -4.76 8.75
C THR A 361 4.23 -5.56 7.45
N GLU A 362 5.17 -6.47 7.22
CA GLU A 362 5.18 -7.33 6.03
C GLU A 362 4.01 -8.32 6.00
N LEU A 363 3.63 -8.88 7.14
CA LEU A 363 2.42 -9.68 7.29
C LEU A 363 1.18 -8.87 6.92
N TYR A 364 1.08 -7.64 7.41
CA TYR A 364 -0.05 -6.78 7.13
C TYR A 364 -0.13 -6.40 5.66
N GLU A 365 0.94 -5.86 5.08
CA GLU A 365 0.97 -5.41 3.69
C GLU A 365 0.74 -6.55 2.69
N ASN A 366 1.38 -7.69 2.89
CA ASN A 366 1.34 -8.80 1.95
C ASN A 366 0.19 -9.77 2.20
N PHE A 367 -0.12 -10.05 3.47
CA PHE A 367 -1.21 -10.95 3.84
C PHE A 367 -2.57 -10.32 3.64
N PHE A 368 -2.78 -9.13 4.23
CA PHE A 368 -4.10 -8.51 4.23
C PHE A 368 -4.56 -8.16 2.82
N THR A 369 -3.68 -7.61 1.98
CA THR A 369 -3.99 -7.27 0.59
C THR A 369 -4.40 -8.48 -0.25
N LYS A 370 -3.90 -9.66 0.07
CA LYS A 370 -4.22 -10.89 -0.67
C LYS A 370 -5.35 -11.69 -0.05
N ALA A 371 -5.39 -11.79 1.27
CA ALA A 371 -6.45 -12.53 1.98
C ALA A 371 -7.80 -11.79 1.94
N PHE A 372 -7.76 -10.46 2.00
CA PHE A 372 -8.94 -9.61 2.06
C PHE A 372 -8.86 -8.46 1.04
N PRO A 373 -8.70 -8.75 -0.28
CA PRO A 373 -8.44 -7.72 -1.30
C PRO A 373 -9.54 -6.66 -1.39
N LYS A 374 -10.79 -7.03 -1.17
CA LYS A 374 -11.91 -6.07 -1.19
C LYS A 374 -11.85 -5.08 -0.03
N GLN A 375 -11.44 -5.52 1.15
CA GLN A 375 -11.24 -4.66 2.29
C GLN A 375 -9.96 -3.82 2.12
N ALA A 376 -8.87 -4.41 1.63
CA ALA A 376 -7.63 -3.71 1.37
C ALA A 376 -7.81 -2.58 0.34
N ASP A 377 -8.51 -2.85 -0.77
CA ASP A 377 -8.86 -1.84 -1.78
C ASP A 377 -9.85 -0.79 -1.23
N ALA A 378 -10.78 -1.24 -0.38
CA ALA A 378 -11.75 -0.37 0.27
C ALA A 378 -11.09 0.60 1.27
N MET A 379 -10.01 0.20 1.89
CA MET A 379 -9.34 0.95 2.96
C MET A 379 -8.41 2.01 2.45
N GLY A 380 -7.95 1.93 1.19
CA GLY A 380 -6.94 2.85 0.68
C GLY A 380 -5.73 2.95 1.62
N ILE A 381 -5.26 1.80 2.11
CA ILE A 381 -4.17 1.73 3.08
C ILE A 381 -2.94 2.39 2.49
N VAL A 382 -2.65 3.56 3.01
CA VAL A 382 -1.46 4.32 2.65
C VAL A 382 -0.64 4.50 3.92
N TYR A 383 0.45 3.74 4.01
CA TYR A 383 1.40 3.87 5.11
C TYR A 383 1.96 5.29 5.16
N THR A 384 1.82 5.95 6.29
CA THR A 384 2.36 7.32 6.47
C THR A 384 3.87 7.23 6.65
N PRO A 385 4.68 7.86 5.77
CA PRO A 385 6.12 7.85 5.90
C PRO A 385 6.55 8.38 7.28
N VAL A 386 7.52 7.72 7.89
CA VAL A 386 8.00 8.07 9.23
C VAL A 386 8.54 9.49 9.30
N GLU A 387 9.12 9.99 8.23
CA GLU A 387 9.63 11.36 8.12
C GLU A 387 8.52 12.40 8.30
N ILE A 388 7.32 12.12 7.77
CA ILE A 388 6.15 13.00 7.93
C ILE A 388 5.63 12.93 9.36
N VAL A 389 5.56 11.73 9.92
CA VAL A 389 5.11 11.53 11.31
C VAL A 389 6.06 12.25 12.28
N ASP A 390 7.36 12.06 12.11
CA ASP A 390 8.38 12.72 12.96
C ASP A 390 8.34 14.24 12.84
N PHE A 391 8.14 14.76 11.61
CA PHE A 391 7.96 16.20 11.41
C PHE A 391 6.73 16.72 12.17
N ILE A 392 5.59 16.03 12.08
CA ILE A 392 4.36 16.41 12.78
C ILE A 392 4.59 16.38 14.28
N LEU A 393 5.12 15.31 14.84
CA LEU A 393 5.31 15.17 16.29
C LEU A 393 6.26 16.22 16.86
N ARG A 394 7.39 16.49 16.20
CA ARG A 394 8.32 17.56 16.61
C ARG A 394 7.67 18.93 16.54
N SER A 395 6.94 19.19 15.44
CA SER A 395 6.26 20.48 15.25
C SER A 395 5.15 20.71 16.27
N VAL A 396 4.38 19.66 16.58
CA VAL A 396 3.31 19.74 17.57
C VAL A 396 3.86 19.96 18.98
N ASP A 397 4.94 19.28 19.37
CA ASP A 397 5.61 19.51 20.66
C ASP A 397 6.14 20.95 20.75
N GLU A 398 6.77 21.45 19.68
CA GLU A 398 7.25 22.83 19.61
C GLU A 398 6.11 23.84 19.73
N LEU A 399 5.01 23.66 18.98
CA LEU A 399 3.84 24.55 19.05
C LEU A 399 3.16 24.49 20.40
N SER A 400 3.03 23.31 20.99
CA SER A 400 2.43 23.12 22.31
C SER A 400 3.23 23.85 23.37
N ARG A 401 4.56 23.71 23.39
CA ARG A 401 5.43 24.45 24.31
C ARG A 401 5.37 25.95 24.07
N ARG A 402 5.39 26.39 22.82
CA ARG A 402 5.40 27.81 22.44
C ARG A 402 4.13 28.53 22.86
N HIS A 403 2.97 27.94 22.66
CA HIS A 403 1.66 28.58 22.83
C HIS A 403 0.99 28.20 24.12
N PHE A 404 1.26 27.03 24.70
CA PHE A 404 0.60 26.55 25.89
C PHE A 404 1.52 26.37 27.08
N GLY A 405 2.86 26.49 26.88
CA GLY A 405 3.86 26.31 27.94
C GLY A 405 4.04 24.85 28.37
N ALA A 406 3.42 23.89 27.68
CA ALA A 406 3.48 22.47 28.01
C ALA A 406 3.68 21.67 26.69
N GLY A 407 4.60 20.72 26.68
CA GLY A 407 4.88 19.83 25.55
C GLY A 407 4.15 18.49 25.66
N LEU A 408 4.41 17.60 24.72
CA LEU A 408 3.74 16.29 24.65
C LEU A 408 4.09 15.37 25.84
N THR A 409 5.21 15.63 26.56
CA THR A 409 5.58 14.88 27.76
C THR A 409 4.81 15.32 28.99
N ASP A 410 4.33 16.57 29.01
CA ASP A 410 3.78 17.17 30.22
C ASP A 410 2.42 16.59 30.61
N ARG A 411 2.07 16.68 31.88
CA ARG A 411 0.82 16.19 32.46
C ARG A 411 -0.37 16.93 31.85
N ASP A 412 -1.50 16.23 31.70
CA ASP A 412 -2.76 16.72 31.18
C ASP A 412 -2.68 17.17 29.68
N VAL A 413 -1.65 16.76 28.97
CA VAL A 413 -1.56 16.91 27.51
C VAL A 413 -1.95 15.60 26.84
N HIS A 414 -3.24 15.37 26.65
CA HIS A 414 -3.78 14.19 26.00
C HIS A 414 -3.58 14.24 24.49
N VAL A 415 -3.01 13.18 23.92
CA VAL A 415 -2.75 13.02 22.49
C VAL A 415 -3.66 11.95 21.93
N LEU A 416 -4.38 12.26 20.85
CA LEU A 416 -5.29 11.35 20.18
C LEU A 416 -4.89 11.16 18.70
N ASP A 417 -4.74 9.92 18.28
CA ASP A 417 -4.76 9.52 16.86
C ASP A 417 -6.10 8.87 16.54
N PRO A 418 -7.03 9.60 15.91
CA PRO A 418 -8.38 9.09 15.64
C PRO A 418 -8.48 8.20 14.39
N PHE A 419 -7.37 8.01 13.66
CA PHE A 419 -7.26 7.22 12.44
C PHE A 419 -5.96 6.41 12.47
N THR A 420 -5.84 5.59 13.49
CA THR A 420 -4.57 5.04 13.97
C THR A 420 -3.87 4.12 12.95
N GLY A 421 -4.63 3.43 12.09
CA GLY A 421 -4.05 2.45 11.17
C GLY A 421 -3.27 1.38 11.92
N THR A 422 -1.98 1.25 11.61
CA THR A 422 -1.06 0.31 12.29
C THR A 422 -0.36 0.90 13.52
N GLY A 423 -0.77 2.07 13.98
CA GLY A 423 -0.23 2.70 15.18
C GLY A 423 0.98 3.60 14.99
N THR A 424 1.32 3.98 13.76
CA THR A 424 2.59 4.65 13.43
C THR A 424 2.83 5.93 14.24
N PHE A 425 1.83 6.80 14.41
CA PHE A 425 1.99 8.02 15.19
C PHE A 425 2.31 7.74 16.67
N MET A 426 1.61 6.78 17.29
CA MET A 426 1.84 6.42 18.69
C MET A 426 3.19 5.74 18.88
N VAL A 427 3.55 4.80 18.00
CA VAL A 427 4.85 4.13 17.99
C VAL A 427 5.99 5.16 17.86
N ARG A 428 5.91 6.04 16.86
CA ARG A 428 6.93 7.08 16.67
C ARG A 428 7.00 8.07 17.83
N LEU A 429 5.87 8.42 18.44
CA LEU A 429 5.87 9.29 19.64
C LEU A 429 6.60 8.61 20.80
N ILE A 430 6.38 7.32 21.02
CA ILE A 430 7.04 6.52 22.06
C ILE A 430 8.57 6.45 21.80
N GLU A 431 9.00 6.24 20.56
CA GLU A 431 10.42 6.10 20.18
C GLU A 431 11.16 7.45 20.10
N SER A 432 10.44 8.55 19.88
CA SER A 432 11.03 9.86 19.53
C SER A 432 11.90 10.50 20.62
N GLY A 433 11.76 10.05 21.88
CA GLY A 433 12.37 10.71 23.03
C GLY A 433 11.71 12.04 23.43
N ILE A 434 10.61 12.43 22.78
CA ILE A 434 9.81 13.62 23.16
C ILE A 434 9.18 13.40 24.53
N ILE A 435 8.67 12.19 24.81
CA ILE A 435 8.17 11.82 26.13
C ILE A 435 9.36 11.47 27.03
N SER A 436 9.46 12.15 28.17
CA SER A 436 10.53 11.90 29.13
C SER A 436 10.38 10.50 29.77
N PRO A 437 11.48 9.81 30.10
CA PRO A 437 11.40 8.50 30.76
C PRO A 437 10.58 8.51 32.06
N HIS A 438 10.58 9.63 32.81
CA HIS A 438 9.81 9.79 34.02
C HIS A 438 8.31 9.79 33.78
N ASP A 439 7.85 10.38 32.68
CA ASP A 439 6.43 10.53 32.34
C ASP A 439 5.88 9.37 31.51
N PHE A 440 6.75 8.51 31.07
CA PHE A 440 6.47 7.50 30.04
C PHE A 440 5.33 6.57 30.45
N ALA A 441 5.37 6.00 31.67
CA ALA A 441 4.34 5.09 32.16
C ALA A 441 2.97 5.79 32.30
N ARG A 442 2.96 7.02 32.77
CA ARG A 442 1.74 7.81 32.91
C ARG A 442 1.13 8.13 31.55
N LYS A 443 1.95 8.61 30.60
CA LYS A 443 1.51 8.91 29.23
C LYS A 443 0.87 7.69 28.59
N TYR A 444 1.54 6.54 28.64
CA TYR A 444 1.06 5.29 28.08
C TYR A 444 -0.27 4.84 28.70
N ALA A 445 -0.41 4.94 30.02
CA ALA A 445 -1.59 4.45 30.71
C ALA A 445 -2.81 5.39 30.64
N GLU A 446 -2.58 6.71 30.54
CA GLU A 446 -3.62 7.70 30.80
C GLU A 446 -3.86 8.71 29.67
N GLU A 447 -2.81 9.10 28.93
CA GLU A 447 -2.86 10.31 28.09
C GLU A 447 -2.59 10.08 26.59
N LEU A 448 -2.25 8.85 26.18
CA LEU A 448 -2.19 8.46 24.77
C LEU A 448 -3.46 7.73 24.37
N HIS A 449 -4.08 8.18 23.29
CA HIS A 449 -5.35 7.68 22.80
C HIS A 449 -5.28 7.35 21.32
N ALA A 450 -5.95 6.27 20.92
CA ALA A 450 -5.96 5.77 19.55
C ALA A 450 -7.35 5.23 19.20
N THR A 451 -7.83 5.46 18.01
CA THR A 451 -9.08 4.87 17.50
C THR A 451 -8.85 4.27 16.13
N GLU A 452 -9.32 3.03 15.94
CA GLU A 452 -9.23 2.34 14.66
C GLU A 452 -10.54 1.58 14.40
N ILE A 453 -11.08 1.76 13.20
CA ILE A 453 -12.35 1.13 12.78
C ILE A 453 -12.17 -0.32 12.32
N MET A 454 -10.97 -0.66 11.88
CA MET A 454 -10.66 -1.94 11.27
C MET A 454 -10.07 -2.91 12.28
N LEU A 455 -10.70 -4.07 12.46
CA LEU A 455 -10.26 -5.05 13.44
C LEU A 455 -8.78 -5.43 13.32
N LEU A 456 -8.32 -5.74 12.12
CA LEU A 456 -6.93 -6.16 11.93
C LEU A 456 -5.94 -5.03 12.18
N ALA A 457 -6.20 -3.84 11.66
CA ALA A 457 -5.38 -2.67 11.91
C ALA A 457 -5.36 -2.32 13.42
N TYR A 458 -6.50 -2.40 14.09
CA TYR A 458 -6.63 -2.25 15.54
C TYR A 458 -5.72 -3.24 16.31
N TYR A 459 -5.73 -4.52 15.95
CA TYR A 459 -4.85 -5.49 16.59
C TYR A 459 -3.38 -5.17 16.38
N ILE A 460 -3.01 -4.85 15.15
CA ILE A 460 -1.64 -4.49 14.79
C ILE A 460 -1.19 -3.24 15.52
N ALA A 461 -2.03 -2.21 15.57
CA ALA A 461 -1.74 -0.98 16.30
C ALA A 461 -1.53 -1.26 17.80
N ALA A 462 -2.44 -2.01 18.43
CA ALA A 462 -2.32 -2.37 19.84
C ALA A 462 -0.98 -3.07 20.11
N ILE A 463 -0.66 -4.10 19.34
CA ILE A 463 0.58 -4.86 19.50
C ILE A 463 1.82 -4.01 19.24
N ASN A 464 1.83 -3.20 18.16
CA ASN A 464 2.97 -2.33 17.86
C ASN A 464 3.22 -1.32 18.99
N ILE A 465 2.17 -0.70 19.50
CA ILE A 465 2.27 0.27 20.60
C ILE A 465 2.78 -0.42 21.87
N GLU A 466 2.21 -1.58 22.22
CA GLU A 466 2.60 -2.37 23.38
C GLU A 466 4.04 -2.88 23.28
N ALA A 467 4.42 -3.45 22.14
CA ALA A 467 5.78 -3.94 21.92
C ALA A 467 6.82 -2.81 21.99
N THR A 468 6.49 -1.66 21.39
CA THR A 468 7.38 -0.49 21.42
C THR A 468 7.53 0.05 22.84
N TYR A 469 6.43 0.18 23.58
CA TYR A 469 6.47 0.62 24.97
C TYR A 469 7.34 -0.29 25.83
N HIS A 470 7.11 -1.61 25.75
CA HIS A 470 7.89 -2.57 26.54
C HIS A 470 9.34 -2.69 26.08
N GLY A 471 9.61 -2.44 24.79
CA GLY A 471 10.97 -2.37 24.27
C GLY A 471 11.78 -1.21 24.88
N VAL A 472 11.14 -0.07 25.14
CA VAL A 472 11.77 1.11 25.73
C VAL A 472 11.78 1.05 27.26
N GLN A 473 10.65 0.68 27.87
CA GLN A 473 10.46 0.73 29.34
C GLN A 473 10.95 -0.52 30.05
N GLY A 474 10.86 -1.70 29.40
CA GLY A 474 11.05 -2.98 30.05
C GLY A 474 9.97 -3.28 31.09
N GLY A 475 10.19 -4.30 31.93
CA GLY A 475 9.29 -4.65 33.03
C GLY A 475 8.23 -5.70 32.69
N MET A 476 7.21 -5.83 33.55
CA MET A 476 6.08 -6.74 33.32
C MET A 476 5.15 -6.17 32.25
N TYR A 477 4.51 -7.07 31.50
CA TYR A 477 3.55 -6.69 30.47
C TYR A 477 2.37 -5.88 31.04
N VAL A 478 2.08 -4.77 30.38
CA VAL A 478 0.93 -3.89 30.66
C VAL A 478 0.24 -3.59 29.33
N PRO A 479 -1.04 -3.96 29.16
CA PRO A 479 -1.76 -3.70 27.91
C PRO A 479 -1.96 -2.19 27.68
N PHE A 480 -2.05 -1.79 26.40
CA PHE A 480 -2.37 -0.42 26.04
C PHE A 480 -3.88 -0.18 26.13
N GLU A 481 -4.31 0.50 27.18
CA GLU A 481 -5.73 0.81 27.39
C GLU A 481 -6.24 1.98 26.54
N GLY A 482 -5.37 2.77 25.96
CA GLY A 482 -5.73 3.95 25.18
C GLY A 482 -6.31 3.67 23.79
N ILE A 483 -6.25 2.40 23.30
CA ILE A 483 -6.77 2.05 21.97
C ILE A 483 -8.21 1.53 22.02
N VAL A 484 -9.02 2.02 21.08
CA VAL A 484 -10.44 1.72 20.92
C VAL A 484 -10.71 1.17 19.50
N LEU A 485 -11.45 0.07 19.41
CA LEU A 485 -12.09 -0.35 18.16
C LEU A 485 -13.39 0.43 18.00
N GLY A 486 -13.42 1.38 17.06
CA GLY A 486 -14.57 2.25 16.88
C GLY A 486 -14.52 3.11 15.62
N ASP A 487 -15.66 3.63 15.22
CA ASP A 487 -15.77 4.66 14.19
C ASP A 487 -15.68 6.04 14.86
N THR A 488 -14.59 6.75 14.57
CA THR A 488 -14.32 8.08 15.16
C THR A 488 -15.46 9.07 14.96
N PHE A 489 -16.10 9.05 13.80
CA PHE A 489 -17.22 9.97 13.53
C PHE A 489 -18.48 9.52 14.26
N GLN A 490 -18.81 8.23 14.24
CA GLN A 490 -19.98 7.67 14.90
C GLN A 490 -19.93 7.83 16.43
N MET A 491 -18.76 7.60 17.04
CA MET A 491 -18.56 7.80 18.49
C MET A 491 -18.90 9.22 18.97
N SER A 492 -18.88 10.20 18.06
CA SER A 492 -19.22 11.59 18.36
C SER A 492 -20.68 11.94 18.07
N GLU A 493 -21.41 11.11 17.32
CA GLU A 493 -22.83 11.35 17.01
C GLU A 493 -23.74 11.01 18.17
N ASP A 494 -23.50 9.88 18.83
CA ASP A 494 -24.41 9.33 19.84
C ASP A 494 -23.61 8.87 21.07
N ARG A 495 -23.50 9.76 22.05
CA ARG A 495 -22.78 9.47 23.31
C ARG A 495 -23.48 8.42 24.18
N ASP A 496 -24.78 8.19 23.97
CA ASP A 496 -25.60 7.30 24.79
C ASP A 496 -25.64 5.84 24.29
N VAL A 497 -25.09 5.54 23.10
CA VAL A 497 -25.20 4.21 22.44
C VAL A 497 -24.05 3.25 22.77
N ILE A 498 -23.09 3.66 23.58
CA ILE A 498 -21.95 2.79 23.99
C ILE A 498 -22.37 1.71 25.02
N ASP A 499 -23.65 1.44 25.16
CA ASP A 499 -24.17 0.51 26.19
C ASP A 499 -24.45 -0.89 25.59
N SER A 500 -23.42 -1.52 25.00
CA SER A 500 -23.49 -2.92 24.58
C SER A 500 -22.84 -3.80 25.64
N GLU A 501 -23.60 -4.73 26.19
CA GLU A 501 -23.13 -5.72 27.17
C GLU A 501 -22.03 -6.65 26.58
N VAL A 502 -21.89 -6.69 25.26
CA VAL A 502 -20.95 -7.60 24.56
C VAL A 502 -19.50 -7.05 24.58
N PHE A 503 -19.31 -5.78 24.24
CA PHE A 503 -17.99 -5.14 24.13
C PHE A 503 -17.67 -4.25 25.33
N THR A 504 -18.07 -4.62 26.55
CA THR A 504 -17.97 -3.78 27.76
C THR A 504 -16.58 -3.17 28.01
N GLY A 505 -15.51 -3.94 27.79
CA GLY A 505 -14.14 -3.45 27.95
C GLY A 505 -13.76 -2.40 26.91
N ASN A 506 -14.13 -2.58 25.64
CA ASN A 506 -13.90 -1.60 24.59
C ASN A 506 -14.74 -0.35 24.81
N ASN A 507 -15.98 -0.50 25.23
CA ASN A 507 -16.90 0.61 25.52
C ASN A 507 -16.39 1.49 26.68
N SER A 508 -15.85 0.87 27.72
CA SER A 508 -15.23 1.60 28.84
C SER A 508 -14.03 2.44 28.38
N ARG A 509 -13.20 1.86 27.47
CA ARG A 509 -12.08 2.61 26.87
C ARG A 509 -12.57 3.76 25.98
N ALA A 510 -13.59 3.52 25.17
CA ALA A 510 -14.22 4.54 24.33
C ALA A 510 -14.77 5.70 25.17
N GLN A 511 -15.45 5.42 26.29
CA GLN A 511 -15.99 6.43 27.18
C GLN A 511 -14.87 7.26 27.82
N LYS A 512 -13.81 6.61 28.33
CA LYS A 512 -12.63 7.33 28.85
C LYS A 512 -12.02 8.27 27.80
N GLN A 513 -11.94 7.83 26.53
CA GLN A 513 -11.41 8.65 25.46
C GLN A 513 -12.32 9.82 25.11
N LEU A 514 -13.64 9.63 25.12
CA LEU A 514 -14.62 10.70 24.87
C LEU A 514 -14.59 11.76 25.98
N ASP A 515 -14.43 11.34 27.24
CA ASP A 515 -14.40 12.23 28.40
C ASP A 515 -13.05 12.96 28.58
N ALA A 516 -11.98 12.44 27.93
CA ALA A 516 -10.66 13.05 28.02
C ALA A 516 -10.60 14.44 27.40
N ASP A 517 -9.89 15.37 28.06
CA ASP A 517 -9.62 16.70 27.53
C ASP A 517 -8.50 16.66 26.48
N ILE A 518 -8.86 16.28 25.25
CA ILE A 518 -7.90 16.11 24.16
C ILE A 518 -7.33 17.47 23.77
N ARG A 519 -6.01 17.61 23.93
CA ARG A 519 -5.26 18.82 23.59
C ARG A 519 -4.53 18.72 22.26
N VAL A 520 -4.24 17.52 21.84
CA VAL A 520 -3.52 17.26 20.59
C VAL A 520 -4.21 16.14 19.82
N ILE A 521 -4.52 16.42 18.57
CA ILE A 521 -4.99 15.42 17.62
C ILE A 521 -3.96 15.32 16.50
N VAL A 522 -3.42 14.12 16.28
CA VAL A 522 -2.51 13.79 15.18
C VAL A 522 -3.10 12.66 14.35
N GLY A 523 -2.80 12.58 13.06
CA GLY A 523 -3.26 11.45 12.27
C GLY A 523 -3.19 11.65 10.76
N ASN A 524 -3.52 10.58 10.04
CA ASN A 524 -3.69 10.58 8.59
C ASN A 524 -5.11 10.08 8.26
N PRO A 525 -6.11 10.99 8.24
CA PRO A 525 -7.48 10.61 7.94
C PRO A 525 -7.63 10.00 6.54
N PRO A 526 -8.59 9.11 6.33
CA PRO A 526 -8.81 8.45 5.05
C PRO A 526 -9.21 9.46 3.96
N TYR A 527 -8.77 9.21 2.70
CA TYR A 527 -9.14 10.01 1.54
C TYR A 527 -10.12 9.23 0.68
N SER A 528 -11.41 9.55 0.73
CA SER A 528 -12.42 8.97 -0.14
C SER A 528 -12.79 9.95 -1.25
N VAL A 529 -12.88 9.48 -2.48
CA VAL A 529 -13.37 10.30 -3.59
C VAL A 529 -14.88 10.12 -3.71
N GLY A 530 -15.61 10.85 -2.89
CA GLY A 530 -17.08 10.87 -2.91
C GLY A 530 -17.71 9.71 -2.14
N GLN A 531 -19.01 9.87 -1.84
CA GLN A 531 -19.83 8.93 -1.04
C GLN A 531 -20.04 7.53 -1.67
N THR A 532 -19.42 7.23 -2.79
CA THR A 532 -19.48 5.92 -3.46
C THR A 532 -18.25 5.07 -3.25
N SER A 533 -17.24 5.61 -2.56
CA SER A 533 -16.05 4.86 -2.20
C SER A 533 -16.38 3.89 -1.07
N ALA A 534 -16.10 2.61 -1.27
CA ALA A 534 -16.18 1.60 -0.22
C ALA A 534 -14.96 1.63 0.71
N ASN A 535 -14.11 2.67 0.60
CA ASN A 535 -12.99 2.88 1.50
C ASN A 535 -13.57 3.09 2.90
N ASP A 536 -13.03 2.41 3.88
CA ASP A 536 -13.34 2.53 5.31
C ASP A 536 -14.67 1.91 5.78
N ASN A 537 -15.31 1.04 5.00
CA ASN A 537 -16.66 0.53 5.29
C ASN A 537 -17.74 1.60 5.54
N ASN A 538 -17.39 2.87 5.33
CA ASN A 538 -18.20 4.06 5.58
C ASN A 538 -18.85 4.63 4.31
N ALA A 539 -18.80 3.88 3.21
CA ALA A 539 -19.43 4.30 1.96
C ALA A 539 -20.92 4.53 2.17
N ASN A 540 -21.37 5.74 1.95
CA ASN A 540 -22.75 6.19 2.10
C ASN A 540 -23.30 6.30 3.53
N LEU A 541 -22.45 6.22 4.57
CA LEU A 541 -22.88 6.53 5.92
C LEU A 541 -23.11 8.05 6.06
N ALA A 542 -24.21 8.38 6.69
CA ALA A 542 -24.53 9.73 7.11
C ALA A 542 -24.17 9.88 8.58
N TYR A 543 -23.49 10.97 8.90
CA TYR A 543 -23.22 11.39 10.26
C TYR A 543 -24.02 12.68 10.49
N PRO A 544 -25.26 12.58 10.99
CA PRO A 544 -26.23 13.69 10.96
C PRO A 544 -25.70 14.97 11.63
N THR A 545 -25.05 14.85 12.78
CA THR A 545 -24.52 16.00 13.51
C THR A 545 -23.32 16.59 12.81
N LEU A 546 -22.34 15.75 12.42
CA LEU A 546 -21.14 16.19 11.73
C LEU A 546 -21.46 16.75 10.33
N ASP A 547 -22.36 16.10 9.57
CA ASP A 547 -22.78 16.57 8.25
C ASP A 547 -23.58 17.90 8.37
N ALA A 548 -24.34 18.09 9.44
CA ALA A 548 -24.97 19.39 9.74
C ALA A 548 -23.91 20.46 10.04
N ARG A 549 -22.88 20.13 10.81
CA ARG A 549 -21.76 21.05 11.07
C ARG A 549 -21.04 21.46 9.78
N ILE A 550 -20.77 20.52 8.88
CA ILE A 550 -20.18 20.81 7.56
C ILE A 550 -21.09 21.71 6.72
N ARG A 551 -22.40 21.43 6.70
CA ARG A 551 -23.37 22.26 5.99
C ARG A 551 -23.38 23.70 6.51
N ASP A 552 -23.38 23.86 7.84
CA ASP A 552 -23.55 25.16 8.50
C ASP A 552 -22.23 25.97 8.52
N THR A 553 -21.09 25.33 8.27
CA THR A 553 -19.77 25.98 8.19
C THR A 553 -19.21 25.98 6.77
N TYR A 554 -18.64 24.88 6.33
CA TYR A 554 -17.92 24.79 5.04
C TYR A 554 -18.82 25.05 3.84
N ALA A 555 -20.02 24.44 3.84
CA ALA A 555 -20.95 24.64 2.74
C ALA A 555 -21.62 26.01 2.76
N ALA A 556 -21.90 26.57 3.94
CA ALA A 556 -22.51 27.89 4.06
C ALA A 556 -21.57 29.01 3.60
N LEU A 557 -20.26 28.90 3.85
CA LEU A 557 -19.25 29.88 3.48
C LEU A 557 -18.70 29.67 2.05
N GLY A 558 -18.97 28.51 1.46
CA GLY A 558 -18.49 28.17 0.12
C GLY A 558 -19.33 28.75 -1.00
N SER A 559 -18.66 29.26 -2.04
CA SER A 559 -19.30 29.81 -3.27
C SER A 559 -19.63 28.73 -4.29
N GLY A 560 -19.09 27.52 -4.14
CA GLY A 560 -19.23 26.43 -5.10
C GLY A 560 -20.66 25.87 -5.17
N GLN A 561 -21.17 25.59 -6.39
CA GLN A 561 -22.48 24.99 -6.60
C GLN A 561 -22.54 23.48 -6.29
N ASN A 562 -21.45 22.76 -6.51
CA ASN A 562 -21.35 21.33 -6.18
C ASN A 562 -20.66 21.17 -4.83
N LYS A 563 -21.42 20.79 -3.83
CA LYS A 563 -20.97 20.65 -2.45
C LYS A 563 -20.70 19.20 -2.03
N ASN A 564 -20.83 18.23 -2.94
CA ASN A 564 -20.66 16.81 -2.62
C ASN A 564 -19.24 16.47 -2.13
N SER A 565 -18.22 17.16 -2.65
CA SER A 565 -16.83 16.99 -2.21
C SER A 565 -16.54 17.46 -0.79
N LEU A 566 -17.44 18.22 -0.18
CA LEU A 566 -17.29 18.68 1.20
C LEU A 566 -17.59 17.57 2.24
N TYR A 567 -18.18 16.47 1.79
CA TYR A 567 -18.49 15.31 2.63
C TYR A 567 -17.48 14.16 2.43
N ASP A 568 -16.32 14.46 1.86
CA ASP A 568 -15.18 13.54 1.82
C ASP A 568 -14.66 13.29 3.26
N SER A 569 -14.18 12.08 3.53
CA SER A 569 -13.76 11.64 4.87
C SER A 569 -12.71 12.57 5.50
N TYR A 570 -11.71 13.04 4.71
CA TYR A 570 -10.72 13.97 5.26
C TYR A 570 -11.32 15.35 5.61
N VAL A 571 -12.35 15.79 4.89
CA VAL A 571 -13.06 17.07 5.21
C VAL A 571 -13.89 16.90 6.47
N ARG A 572 -14.54 15.74 6.63
CA ARG A 572 -15.21 15.36 7.87
C ARG A 572 -14.23 15.31 9.03
N ALA A 573 -13.03 14.74 8.82
CA ALA A 573 -11.98 14.71 9.85
C ALA A 573 -11.51 16.10 10.27
N LEU A 574 -11.35 17.03 9.32
CA LEU A 574 -11.02 18.42 9.62
C LEU A 574 -12.10 19.09 10.50
N ARG A 575 -13.40 18.91 10.16
CA ARG A 575 -14.49 19.48 10.94
C ARG A 575 -14.58 18.82 12.31
N TRP A 576 -14.56 17.51 12.36
CA TRP A 576 -14.60 16.74 13.59
C TRP A 576 -13.45 17.11 14.51
N GLY A 577 -12.21 17.14 14.01
CA GLY A 577 -11.02 17.48 14.79
C GLY A 577 -11.09 18.92 15.34
N SER A 578 -11.53 19.89 14.50
CA SER A 578 -11.74 21.27 14.96
C SER A 578 -12.75 21.35 16.09
N ASP A 579 -13.85 20.61 16.04
CA ASP A 579 -14.87 20.62 17.12
C ASP A 579 -14.38 19.84 18.36
N ARG A 580 -13.60 18.74 18.17
CA ARG A 580 -13.15 17.85 19.26
C ARG A 580 -12.10 18.49 20.19
N ILE A 581 -11.20 19.30 19.65
CA ILE A 581 -10.16 19.96 20.48
C ILE A 581 -10.71 21.15 21.31
N GLY A 582 -12.00 21.46 21.19
CA GLY A 582 -12.59 22.58 21.91
C GLY A 582 -11.98 23.94 21.53
N ASP A 583 -11.73 24.77 22.54
CA ASP A 583 -11.23 26.16 22.35
C ASP A 583 -9.68 26.23 22.39
N ARG A 584 -9.01 25.19 22.84
CA ARG A 584 -7.56 25.17 23.05
C ARG A 584 -6.95 23.85 22.64
N GLY A 585 -6.00 23.85 21.71
CA GLY A 585 -5.27 22.64 21.32
C GLY A 585 -4.70 22.73 19.91
N ILE A 586 -4.16 21.60 19.44
CA ILE A 586 -3.52 21.49 18.15
C ILE A 586 -4.14 20.34 17.37
N LEU A 587 -4.54 20.61 16.13
CA LEU A 587 -4.95 19.62 15.15
C LEU A 587 -3.86 19.48 14.11
N ALA A 588 -3.30 18.29 13.95
CA ALA A 588 -2.19 18.01 13.05
C ALA A 588 -2.47 16.79 12.15
N TYR A 589 -2.81 17.03 10.90
CA TYR A 589 -3.18 16.00 9.96
C TYR A 589 -2.31 15.97 8.73
N VAL A 590 -2.08 14.75 8.23
CA VAL A 590 -1.73 14.55 6.83
C VAL A 590 -3.01 14.56 6.02
N THR A 591 -3.14 15.45 5.04
CA THR A 591 -4.40 15.66 4.32
C THR A 591 -4.23 15.57 2.82
N ASN A 592 -5.35 15.36 2.13
CA ASN A 592 -5.42 15.68 0.71
C ASN A 592 -5.26 17.20 0.53
N GLY A 593 -4.24 17.63 -0.24
CA GLY A 593 -3.93 19.04 -0.45
C GLY A 593 -4.91 19.80 -1.34
N GLY A 594 -5.97 19.15 -1.86
CA GLY A 594 -6.92 19.78 -2.77
C GLY A 594 -7.72 20.95 -2.17
N TYR A 595 -7.73 21.11 -0.85
CA TYR A 595 -8.37 22.27 -0.22
C TYR A 595 -7.53 23.54 -0.27
N ILE A 596 -6.22 23.45 -0.51
CA ILE A 596 -5.30 24.60 -0.45
C ILE A 596 -5.64 25.64 -1.52
N ASP A 597 -5.92 25.19 -2.76
CA ASP A 597 -6.19 26.05 -3.90
C ASP A 597 -7.45 25.67 -4.69
N GLY A 598 -8.13 24.58 -4.32
CA GLY A 598 -9.31 24.12 -5.02
C GLY A 598 -10.47 25.12 -4.98
N ASN A 599 -11.11 25.37 -6.14
CA ASN A 599 -12.20 26.34 -6.27
C ASN A 599 -13.44 26.00 -5.42
N SER A 600 -13.71 24.71 -5.20
CA SER A 600 -14.85 24.25 -4.39
C SER A 600 -14.55 24.21 -2.88
N ALA A 601 -13.33 24.52 -2.49
CA ALA A 601 -12.85 24.42 -1.11
C ALA A 601 -12.72 25.77 -0.39
N ASP A 602 -13.21 26.85 -1.00
CA ASP A 602 -13.16 28.19 -0.42
C ASP A 602 -13.86 28.27 0.95
N GLY A 603 -14.97 27.55 1.12
CA GLY A 603 -15.66 27.46 2.40
C GLY A 603 -14.87 26.73 3.48
N ILE A 604 -14.07 25.70 3.12
CA ILE A 604 -13.16 25.04 4.05
C ILE A 604 -12.09 26.04 4.50
N ARG A 605 -11.43 26.71 3.58
CA ARG A 605 -10.37 27.68 3.88
C ARG A 605 -10.86 28.82 4.78
N LYS A 606 -12.03 29.40 4.46
CA LYS A 606 -12.68 30.44 5.28
C LYS A 606 -13.00 29.95 6.68
N SER A 607 -13.47 28.71 6.81
CA SER A 607 -13.77 28.14 8.12
C SER A 607 -12.51 27.86 8.93
N LEU A 608 -11.46 27.31 8.30
CA LEU A 608 -10.19 27.05 9.00
C LEU A 608 -9.59 28.34 9.55
N VAL A 609 -9.60 29.43 8.77
CA VAL A 609 -9.13 30.77 9.21
C VAL A 609 -9.99 31.34 10.36
N ARG A 610 -11.28 30.96 10.45
CA ARG A 610 -12.15 31.40 11.55
C ARG A 610 -12.01 30.54 12.80
N ASP A 611 -11.74 29.26 12.62
CA ASP A 611 -11.72 28.28 13.70
C ASP A 611 -10.38 28.25 14.44
N PHE A 612 -9.31 28.65 13.77
CA PHE A 612 -7.94 28.54 14.28
C PHE A 612 -7.22 29.88 14.28
N ASP A 613 -6.37 30.06 15.25
CA ASP A 613 -5.55 31.26 15.43
C ASP A 613 -4.27 31.21 14.62
N ARG A 614 -3.74 30.00 14.38
CA ARG A 614 -2.58 29.76 13.53
C ARG A 614 -2.74 28.52 12.68
N LEU A 615 -2.37 28.64 11.42
CA LEU A 615 -2.36 27.54 10.45
C LEU A 615 -0.96 27.41 9.83
N TYR A 616 -0.40 26.22 9.86
CA TYR A 616 0.81 25.88 9.13
C TYR A 616 0.45 24.83 8.08
N VAL A 617 0.66 25.15 6.82
CA VAL A 617 0.31 24.28 5.69
C VAL A 617 1.58 23.95 4.91
N PHE A 618 2.05 22.72 5.03
CA PHE A 618 3.19 22.23 4.26
C PHE A 618 2.68 21.42 3.06
N ASN A 619 2.74 21.99 1.88
CA ASN A 619 2.33 21.36 0.62
C ASN A 619 3.46 20.47 0.09
N THR A 620 3.30 19.17 0.16
CA THR A 620 4.27 18.18 -0.36
C THR A 620 4.02 17.82 -1.82
N ARG A 621 2.98 18.41 -2.44
CA ARG A 621 2.60 18.16 -3.85
C ARG A 621 2.28 16.69 -4.14
N GLY A 622 2.62 16.16 -5.32
CA GLY A 622 2.44 14.75 -5.68
C GLY A 622 1.18 14.44 -6.48
N ASN A 623 0.58 15.43 -7.14
CA ASN A 623 -0.60 15.25 -8.00
C ASN A 623 -0.24 14.49 -9.29
N ALA A 624 -0.55 13.20 -9.34
CA ALA A 624 -0.35 12.36 -10.52
C ALA A 624 -1.49 12.47 -11.57
N ARG A 625 -2.57 13.21 -11.28
CA ARG A 625 -3.71 13.40 -12.20
C ARG A 625 -3.44 14.48 -13.25
N GLY A 626 -2.43 15.32 -13.05
CA GLY A 626 -1.98 16.31 -14.02
C GLY A 626 -1.40 15.66 -15.28
N ALA A 627 -1.25 16.42 -16.36
CA ALA A 627 -0.62 15.99 -17.61
C ALA A 627 0.56 16.91 -17.96
N GLY A 628 1.49 16.41 -18.81
CA GLY A 628 2.61 17.19 -19.32
C GLY A 628 3.60 17.64 -18.24
N ASP A 629 4.03 18.89 -18.33
CA ASP A 629 5.03 19.48 -17.46
C ASP A 629 4.56 19.65 -16.01
N LEU A 630 3.27 19.94 -15.80
CA LEU A 630 2.70 20.02 -14.46
C LEU A 630 2.81 18.70 -13.68
N ARG A 631 2.61 17.57 -14.36
CA ARG A 631 2.80 16.25 -13.74
C ARG A 631 4.27 16.02 -13.37
N LYS A 632 5.21 16.52 -14.19
CA LYS A 632 6.65 16.41 -13.90
C LYS A 632 7.06 17.29 -12.71
N LYS A 633 6.50 18.50 -12.62
CA LYS A 633 6.73 19.39 -11.47
C LYS A 633 6.25 18.79 -10.16
N GLU A 634 5.09 18.14 -10.21
CA GLU A 634 4.47 17.48 -9.05
C GLU A 634 5.15 16.17 -8.65
N ALA A 635 6.00 15.59 -9.52
CA ALA A 635 6.55 14.22 -9.46
C ALA A 635 6.84 13.73 -8.04
N GLY A 636 6.73 12.42 -7.81
CA GLY A 636 7.06 11.80 -6.52
C GLY A 636 6.03 12.10 -5.42
N ASN A 637 4.95 11.31 -5.36
CA ASN A 637 4.06 11.34 -4.19
C ASN A 637 4.78 10.76 -2.97
N VAL A 638 4.71 11.43 -1.83
CA VAL A 638 5.38 11.00 -0.59
C VAL A 638 4.90 9.63 -0.10
N PHE A 639 3.69 9.22 -0.43
CA PHE A 639 3.15 7.89 -0.08
C PHE A 639 3.57 6.75 -1.03
N GLY A 640 4.28 7.04 -2.12
CA GLY A 640 4.64 6.01 -3.10
C GLY A 640 3.48 5.60 -4.02
N GLY A 641 3.37 4.32 -4.38
CA GLY A 641 2.54 3.82 -5.49
C GLY A 641 1.00 3.89 -5.35
N GLY A 642 0.43 4.32 -4.24
CA GLY A 642 -1.03 4.26 -3.99
C GLY A 642 -1.80 5.56 -4.22
N SER A 643 -1.23 6.71 -3.90
CA SER A 643 -1.92 7.99 -3.96
C SER A 643 -1.65 8.75 -5.26
N ARG A 644 -2.72 9.32 -5.85
CA ARG A 644 -2.67 10.16 -7.07
C ARG A 644 -3.04 11.61 -6.81
N THR A 645 -3.23 12.00 -5.57
CA THR A 645 -3.64 13.35 -5.16
C THR A 645 -2.50 14.08 -4.50
N THR A 646 -2.54 15.41 -4.53
CA THR A 646 -1.66 16.26 -3.73
C THR A 646 -1.78 15.90 -2.26
N VAL A 647 -0.67 15.86 -1.55
CA VAL A 647 -0.62 15.63 -0.11
C VAL A 647 -0.12 16.90 0.58
N ALA A 648 -0.69 17.21 1.72
CA ALA A 648 -0.25 18.32 2.56
C ALA A 648 -0.27 17.93 4.04
N VAL A 649 0.61 18.54 4.82
CA VAL A 649 0.54 18.50 6.27
C VAL A 649 -0.10 19.79 6.75
N LEU A 650 -1.15 19.68 7.55
CA LEU A 650 -1.81 20.79 8.23
C LEU A 650 -1.51 20.72 9.72
N LEU A 651 -0.99 21.80 10.28
CA LEU A 651 -0.93 22.02 11.73
C LEU A 651 -1.79 23.24 12.04
N ALA A 652 -2.81 23.06 12.85
CA ALA A 652 -3.78 24.12 13.16
C ALA A 652 -3.89 24.30 14.69
N VAL A 653 -3.67 25.51 15.17
CA VAL A 653 -3.59 25.84 16.59
C VAL A 653 -4.77 26.69 16.99
N LYS A 654 -5.48 26.29 18.04
CA LYS A 654 -6.43 27.11 18.77
C LYS A 654 -5.80 27.59 20.09
N ASP A 655 -5.66 28.87 20.21
CA ASP A 655 -5.00 29.52 21.34
C ASP A 655 -5.87 30.69 21.89
N PRO A 656 -6.63 30.49 22.97
CA PRO A 656 -7.50 31.53 23.53
C PRO A 656 -6.77 32.80 23.95
N ALA A 657 -5.44 32.73 24.06
CA ALA A 657 -4.62 33.91 24.39
C ALA A 657 -4.25 34.74 23.15
N HIS A 658 -4.47 34.20 21.96
CA HIS A 658 -4.21 34.92 20.72
C HIS A 658 -5.20 36.10 20.54
N THR A 659 -4.67 37.23 20.14
CA THR A 659 -5.47 38.42 19.85
C THR A 659 -5.09 38.91 18.44
N GLY A 660 -6.00 38.78 17.51
CA GLY A 660 -5.76 39.16 16.13
C GLY A 660 -6.39 38.21 15.13
N ASP A 661 -6.08 38.44 13.85
CA ASP A 661 -6.51 37.55 12.78
C ASP A 661 -5.65 36.28 12.75
N CYS A 662 -6.17 35.22 12.12
CA CYS A 662 -5.46 33.97 11.96
C CYS A 662 -4.14 34.14 11.17
N GLU A 663 -3.04 33.68 11.74
CA GLU A 663 -1.74 33.65 11.11
C GLU A 663 -1.63 32.41 10.20
N LEU A 664 -1.62 32.62 8.88
CA LEU A 664 -1.50 31.53 7.89
C LEU A 664 -0.07 31.41 7.37
N HIS A 665 0.60 30.35 7.73
CA HIS A 665 1.95 30.02 7.27
C HIS A 665 1.88 28.90 6.23
N TYR A 666 2.50 29.12 5.07
CA TYR A 666 2.53 28.16 3.96
C TYR A 666 3.96 27.85 3.57
N ARG A 667 4.21 26.57 3.34
CA ARG A 667 5.47 26.07 2.79
C ARG A 667 5.19 25.16 1.60
N ASP A 668 5.90 25.37 0.51
CA ASP A 668 5.90 24.49 -0.66
C ASP A 668 7.19 23.68 -0.71
N ILE A 669 7.08 22.38 -1.01
CA ILE A 669 8.25 21.50 -1.01
C ILE A 669 9.18 21.71 -2.21
N GLY A 670 8.66 22.25 -3.30
CA GLY A 670 9.41 22.54 -4.54
C GLY A 670 9.02 21.67 -5.74
N ASP A 671 9.57 22.04 -6.91
CA ASP A 671 9.31 21.43 -8.21
C ASP A 671 10.28 20.26 -8.49
N TYR A 672 9.84 19.27 -9.27
CA TYR A 672 10.61 18.17 -9.87
C TYR A 672 11.32 17.22 -8.90
N LEU A 673 10.94 17.20 -7.63
CA LEU A 673 11.56 16.36 -6.61
C LEU A 673 11.04 14.92 -6.68
N SER A 674 11.94 13.96 -6.56
CA SER A 674 11.60 12.56 -6.33
C SER A 674 10.96 12.37 -4.94
N ARG A 675 10.39 11.19 -4.71
CA ARG A 675 9.84 10.85 -3.40
C ARG A 675 10.90 10.92 -2.29
N GLU A 676 12.06 10.38 -2.55
CA GLU A 676 13.18 10.30 -1.62
C GLU A 676 13.70 11.70 -1.25
N GLU A 677 13.89 12.58 -2.24
CA GLU A 677 14.29 13.98 -1.99
C GLU A 677 13.26 14.74 -1.16
N LYS A 678 11.97 14.51 -1.40
CA LYS A 678 10.90 15.12 -0.59
C LYS A 678 10.96 14.63 0.86
N LEU A 679 11.14 13.33 1.08
CA LEU A 679 11.24 12.76 2.42
C LEU A 679 12.49 13.28 3.16
N ASP A 680 13.61 13.45 2.48
CA ASP A 680 14.84 14.04 3.04
C ASP A 680 14.64 15.50 3.48
N ILE A 681 13.93 16.30 2.66
CA ILE A 681 13.55 17.67 3.02
C ILE A 681 12.65 17.67 4.27
N ILE A 682 11.62 16.80 4.29
CA ILE A 682 10.68 16.72 5.42
C ILE A 682 11.38 16.28 6.70
N ARG A 683 12.33 15.34 6.62
CA ARG A 683 13.10 14.84 7.77
C ARG A 683 13.80 15.96 8.53
N THR A 684 14.33 16.94 7.80
CA THR A 684 15.09 18.07 8.37
C THR A 684 14.28 19.33 8.57
N ALA A 685 13.04 19.36 8.04
CA ALA A 685 12.19 20.55 8.11
C ALA A 685 11.82 20.91 9.56
N GLY A 686 11.77 22.21 9.84
CA GLY A 686 11.32 22.83 11.10
C GLY A 686 10.34 23.98 10.85
N LEU A 687 9.66 24.42 11.90
CA LEU A 687 8.70 25.54 11.82
C LEU A 687 9.38 26.92 11.72
N SER A 688 10.64 27.00 12.09
CA SER A 688 11.44 28.24 12.06
C SER A 688 12.28 28.38 10.78
N ASP A 689 12.14 27.47 9.80
CA ASP A 689 12.93 27.51 8.56
C ASP A 689 12.50 28.68 7.67
N GLU A 690 13.43 29.20 6.86
CA GLU A 690 13.18 30.28 5.88
C GLU A 690 12.16 29.91 4.78
N GLY A 691 11.82 28.64 4.62
CA GLY A 691 10.88 28.16 3.60
C GLY A 691 9.40 28.47 3.89
N TRP A 692 9.06 28.98 5.07
CA TRP A 692 7.69 29.35 5.44
C TRP A 692 7.37 30.80 4.98
N GLN A 693 6.22 30.95 4.34
CA GLN A 693 5.68 32.22 3.89
C GLN A 693 4.39 32.51 4.65
N THR A 694 4.26 33.71 5.19
CA THR A 694 2.98 34.16 5.73
C THR A 694 2.08 34.63 4.59
N LEU A 695 0.87 34.10 4.52
CA LEU A 695 -0.12 34.43 3.50
C LEU A 695 -1.27 35.20 4.12
N GLU A 696 -1.79 36.16 3.35
CA GLU A 696 -3.00 36.89 3.67
C GLU A 696 -4.13 36.42 2.75
N PRO A 697 -5.14 35.66 3.26
CA PRO A 697 -6.27 35.25 2.45
C PRO A 697 -7.07 36.45 1.92
N ASN A 698 -7.47 36.42 0.66
CA ASN A 698 -8.36 37.48 0.15
C ASN A 698 -9.82 37.27 0.61
N ALA A 699 -10.71 38.21 0.34
CA ALA A 699 -12.13 38.16 0.70
C ALA A 699 -12.86 36.94 0.12
N LYS A 700 -12.34 36.32 -0.97
CA LYS A 700 -12.87 35.12 -1.59
C LYS A 700 -12.42 33.86 -0.86
N GLY A 701 -11.49 33.96 0.10
CA GLY A 701 -10.88 32.84 0.79
C GLY A 701 -9.83 32.09 -0.04
N GLU A 702 -9.21 32.78 -1.01
CA GLU A 702 -8.11 32.25 -1.78
C GLU A 702 -6.80 32.47 -1.02
N TRP A 703 -6.04 31.41 -0.79
CA TRP A 703 -4.73 31.46 -0.13
C TRP A 703 -3.59 31.65 -1.13
N LEU A 704 -3.66 30.88 -2.23
CA LEU A 704 -2.70 30.93 -3.33
C LEU A 704 -3.40 31.40 -4.62
N ASN A 705 -2.63 31.86 -5.58
CA ASN A 705 -3.14 32.22 -6.90
C ASN A 705 -4.39 33.12 -6.84
N GLN A 706 -4.33 34.14 -5.97
CA GLN A 706 -5.45 35.02 -5.72
C GLN A 706 -5.93 35.67 -6.99
N SER A 707 -7.23 35.56 -7.27
CA SER A 707 -7.85 36.13 -8.45
C SER A 707 -8.01 37.63 -8.30
N THR A 708 -7.66 38.41 -9.35
CA THR A 708 -7.95 39.83 -9.41
C THR A 708 -9.42 40.08 -9.78
N ASP A 709 -10.00 41.18 -9.34
CA ASP A 709 -11.39 41.53 -9.68
C ASP A 709 -11.57 41.90 -11.15
N GLU A 710 -10.48 42.23 -11.89
CA GLU A 710 -10.47 42.49 -13.32
C GLU A 710 -11.16 41.40 -14.14
N PHE A 711 -11.04 40.15 -13.72
CA PHE A 711 -11.73 39.01 -14.39
C PHE A 711 -13.26 39.17 -14.38
N GLN A 712 -13.83 39.87 -13.40
CA GLN A 712 -15.27 40.10 -13.29
C GLN A 712 -15.76 41.15 -14.25
N GLU A 713 -14.88 41.99 -14.77
CA GLU A 713 -15.20 43.06 -15.76
C GLU A 713 -15.41 42.49 -17.15
N TYR A 714 -14.81 41.31 -17.43
CA TYR A 714 -14.97 40.67 -18.76
C TYR A 714 -16.36 40.08 -18.92
N ALA A 715 -16.93 40.23 -20.12
CA ALA A 715 -18.15 39.56 -20.50
C ALA A 715 -17.94 38.04 -20.56
N PRO A 716 -18.71 37.24 -19.82
CA PRO A 716 -18.58 35.79 -19.90
C PRO A 716 -19.00 35.29 -21.29
N LEU A 717 -18.28 34.28 -21.80
CA LEU A 717 -18.65 33.63 -23.06
C LEU A 717 -20.08 33.07 -23.04
N GLY A 718 -20.46 32.48 -21.92
CA GLY A 718 -21.80 31.98 -21.71
C GLY A 718 -22.08 31.74 -20.23
N ALA A 719 -23.33 31.84 -19.80
CA ALA A 719 -23.77 31.57 -18.44
C ALA A 719 -24.81 30.43 -18.43
N LYS A 720 -24.69 29.49 -17.46
CA LYS A 720 -25.67 28.41 -17.29
C LYS A 720 -27.00 28.88 -16.74
N ASN A 721 -27.00 29.94 -15.94
CA ASN A 721 -28.21 30.51 -15.33
C ASN A 721 -28.59 31.78 -16.10
N THR A 722 -29.75 31.75 -16.73
CA THR A 722 -30.33 32.85 -17.49
C THR A 722 -30.78 34.06 -16.65
N GLY A 723 -30.55 34.03 -15.34
CA GLY A 723 -30.92 35.11 -14.40
C GLY A 723 -29.80 36.11 -14.08
N SER A 724 -28.61 35.98 -14.66
CA SER A 724 -27.55 36.98 -14.45
C SER A 724 -27.82 38.23 -15.30
N GLU A 725 -27.80 39.37 -14.66
CA GLU A 725 -27.91 40.69 -15.35
C GLU A 725 -26.75 41.02 -16.32
N LYS A 726 -25.69 40.16 -16.31
CA LYS A 726 -24.55 40.32 -17.20
C LYS A 726 -24.85 39.77 -18.60
N SER A 727 -24.66 40.61 -19.62
CA SER A 727 -24.74 40.16 -21.01
C SER A 727 -23.63 39.13 -21.32
N THR A 728 -24.00 37.98 -21.86
CA THR A 728 -23.08 36.95 -22.31
C THR A 728 -22.83 37.08 -23.83
N VAL A 729 -21.63 36.65 -24.28
CA VAL A 729 -21.32 36.67 -25.72
C VAL A 729 -22.18 35.65 -26.48
N PHE A 730 -22.36 34.48 -25.91
CA PHE A 730 -23.20 33.37 -26.46
C PHE A 730 -24.39 33.09 -25.59
N ARG A 731 -25.58 32.99 -26.16
CA ARG A 731 -26.81 32.61 -25.46
C ARG A 731 -26.87 31.16 -25.13
N THR A 732 -26.28 30.32 -25.98
CA THR A 732 -26.33 28.86 -25.86
C THR A 732 -24.94 28.29 -26.06
N PHE A 733 -24.60 27.33 -25.24
CA PHE A 733 -23.40 26.55 -25.38
C PHE A 733 -23.64 25.19 -24.75
N CYS A 734 -22.84 24.20 -25.10
CA CYS A 734 -22.89 22.91 -24.45
C CYS A 734 -21.53 22.22 -24.51
N ARG A 735 -21.38 21.19 -23.72
CA ARG A 735 -20.27 20.26 -23.91
C ARG A 735 -20.35 19.60 -25.27
N GLY A 736 -19.25 19.05 -25.77
CA GLY A 736 -19.29 18.14 -26.91
C GLY A 736 -20.15 16.90 -26.62
N LEU A 737 -20.39 16.10 -27.63
CA LEU A 737 -21.23 14.90 -27.53
C LEU A 737 -20.63 13.87 -26.58
N GLU A 738 -21.40 13.45 -25.59
CA GLU A 738 -21.09 12.34 -24.72
C GLU A 738 -21.82 11.09 -25.19
N SER A 739 -21.13 10.17 -25.83
CA SER A 739 -21.70 8.94 -26.34
C SER A 739 -21.78 7.82 -25.30
N SER A 740 -20.77 7.70 -24.42
CA SER A 740 -20.48 6.58 -23.52
C SER A 740 -20.37 5.22 -24.25
N ARG A 741 -20.25 5.25 -25.58
CA ARG A 741 -20.12 4.06 -26.42
C ARG A 741 -19.53 4.39 -27.78
N ASP A 742 -18.38 5.07 -27.78
CA ASP A 742 -17.74 5.57 -29.00
C ASP A 742 -17.55 4.49 -30.06
N ALA A 743 -17.12 3.28 -29.65
CA ALA A 743 -16.91 2.16 -30.56
C ALA A 743 -18.16 1.70 -31.33
N TRP A 744 -19.35 2.11 -30.91
CA TRP A 744 -20.63 1.75 -31.55
C TRP A 744 -21.21 2.85 -32.39
N VAL A 745 -20.99 4.10 -31.99
CA VAL A 745 -21.67 5.26 -32.59
C VAL A 745 -20.77 6.13 -33.44
N TYR A 746 -19.46 5.85 -33.47
CA TYR A 746 -18.49 6.50 -34.36
C TYR A 746 -17.84 5.49 -35.28
N GLU A 747 -17.73 5.81 -36.58
CA GLU A 747 -17.05 4.99 -37.57
C GLU A 747 -16.59 5.84 -38.78
N PHE A 748 -15.54 5.39 -39.46
CA PHE A 748 -15.08 6.04 -40.69
C PHE A 748 -16.00 5.78 -41.87
N SER A 749 -16.62 4.61 -41.91
CA SER A 749 -17.58 4.18 -42.92
C SER A 749 -19.01 4.37 -42.44
N ALA A 750 -19.80 5.09 -43.18
CA ALA A 750 -21.22 5.25 -42.85
C ALA A 750 -22.00 3.91 -42.89
N ARG A 751 -21.60 2.99 -43.77
CA ARG A 751 -22.17 1.65 -43.88
C ARG A 751 -21.86 0.84 -42.62
N ASP A 752 -20.59 0.78 -42.22
CA ASP A 752 -20.17 -0.02 -41.06
C ASP A 752 -20.76 0.57 -39.77
N LEU A 753 -20.93 1.89 -39.71
CA LEU A 753 -21.65 2.56 -38.61
C LEU A 753 -23.08 2.05 -38.50
N VAL A 754 -23.79 1.93 -39.61
CA VAL A 754 -25.19 1.42 -39.62
C VAL A 754 -25.22 -0.04 -39.15
N GLU A 755 -24.33 -0.88 -39.64
CA GLU A 755 -24.20 -2.28 -39.18
C GLU A 755 -23.93 -2.37 -37.67
N ASN A 756 -23.02 -1.51 -37.10
CA ASN A 756 -22.77 -1.43 -35.69
C ASN A 756 -24.04 -1.03 -34.90
N ILE A 757 -24.78 -0.07 -35.39
CA ILE A 757 -26.03 0.40 -34.77
C ILE A 757 -27.10 -0.67 -34.77
N GLU A 758 -27.25 -1.44 -35.85
CA GLU A 758 -28.18 -2.56 -35.94
C GLU A 758 -27.79 -3.66 -34.94
N GLY A 759 -26.51 -4.03 -34.88
CA GLY A 759 -25.99 -4.99 -33.91
C GLY A 759 -26.22 -4.58 -32.45
N MET A 760 -25.90 -3.33 -32.14
CA MET A 760 -26.14 -2.74 -30.82
C MET A 760 -27.64 -2.73 -30.46
N THR A 761 -28.48 -2.33 -31.39
CA THR A 761 -29.94 -2.26 -31.19
C THR A 761 -30.52 -3.66 -30.93
N ALA A 762 -30.09 -4.65 -31.67
CA ALA A 762 -30.52 -6.03 -31.49
C ALA A 762 -30.10 -6.57 -30.10
N ALA A 763 -28.85 -6.30 -29.68
CA ALA A 763 -28.35 -6.70 -28.37
C ALA A 763 -29.14 -6.02 -27.23
N TYR A 764 -29.41 -4.72 -27.36
CA TYR A 764 -30.21 -3.98 -26.41
C TYR A 764 -31.64 -4.53 -26.30
N GLU A 765 -32.31 -4.78 -27.42
CA GLU A 765 -33.67 -5.28 -27.43
C GLU A 765 -33.79 -6.67 -26.79
N ILE A 766 -32.83 -7.56 -27.02
CA ILE A 766 -32.76 -8.86 -26.33
C ILE A 766 -32.64 -8.65 -24.82
N ALA A 767 -31.69 -7.82 -24.39
CA ALA A 767 -31.46 -7.56 -22.98
C ALA A 767 -32.69 -6.89 -22.31
N ARG A 768 -33.27 -5.87 -22.95
CA ARG A 768 -34.46 -5.16 -22.48
C ARG A 768 -35.63 -6.13 -22.24
N LYS A 769 -35.97 -6.95 -23.25
CA LYS A 769 -37.05 -7.95 -23.15
C LYS A 769 -36.79 -8.96 -22.05
N ARG A 770 -35.55 -9.41 -21.90
CA ARG A 770 -35.17 -10.37 -20.85
C ARG A 770 -35.30 -9.76 -19.46
N PHE A 771 -34.82 -8.53 -19.27
CA PHE A 771 -35.03 -7.80 -18.02
C PHE A 771 -36.50 -7.58 -17.70
N ALA A 772 -37.32 -7.18 -18.68
CA ALA A 772 -38.75 -6.97 -18.53
C ALA A 772 -39.51 -8.24 -18.07
N GLN A 773 -39.07 -9.43 -18.48
CA GLN A 773 -39.65 -10.72 -18.05
C GLN A 773 -39.30 -11.10 -16.61
N GLN A 774 -38.16 -10.61 -16.07
CA GLN A 774 -37.63 -10.99 -14.75
C GLN A 774 -37.96 -9.97 -13.66
N ARG A 775 -38.47 -8.80 -14.01
CA ARG A 775 -38.76 -7.73 -13.03
C ARG A 775 -39.97 -8.04 -12.16
N THR A 776 -39.83 -7.80 -10.86
CA THR A 776 -40.92 -8.08 -9.87
C THR A 776 -41.52 -6.82 -9.25
N VAL A 777 -40.90 -5.63 -9.38
CA VAL A 777 -41.33 -4.35 -8.78
C VAL A 777 -41.03 -3.21 -9.74
N SER A 778 -41.52 -1.99 -9.50
CA SER A 778 -41.25 -0.79 -10.33
C SER A 778 -39.76 -0.62 -10.61
N PRO A 779 -39.31 -0.90 -11.83
CA PRO A 779 -37.88 -0.97 -12.11
C PRO A 779 -37.30 0.42 -12.25
N ASN A 780 -36.12 0.61 -11.66
CA ASN A 780 -35.29 1.79 -11.82
C ASN A 780 -33.95 1.44 -12.49
N GLU A 781 -33.12 2.42 -12.73
CA GLU A 781 -31.80 2.28 -13.35
C GLU A 781 -30.89 1.35 -12.54
N SER A 782 -30.94 1.43 -11.22
CA SER A 782 -30.12 0.59 -10.31
C SER A 782 -30.52 -0.89 -10.39
N ALA A 783 -31.80 -1.19 -10.54
CA ALA A 783 -32.28 -2.56 -10.72
C ALA A 783 -31.73 -3.19 -12.04
N VAL A 784 -31.67 -2.41 -13.12
CA VAL A 784 -31.04 -2.87 -14.37
C VAL A 784 -29.54 -3.09 -14.18
N ALA A 785 -28.87 -2.19 -13.46
CA ALA A 785 -27.44 -2.32 -13.16
C ALA A 785 -27.12 -3.57 -12.33
N GLN A 786 -27.97 -3.89 -11.34
CA GLN A 786 -27.83 -5.10 -10.53
C GLN A 786 -28.09 -6.37 -11.34
N TRP A 787 -29.14 -6.35 -12.18
CA TRP A 787 -29.44 -7.47 -13.07
C TRP A 787 -28.31 -7.76 -14.04
N LEU A 788 -27.66 -6.73 -14.60
CA LEU A 788 -26.49 -6.88 -15.47
C LEU A 788 -25.31 -7.56 -14.78
N LYS A 789 -25.09 -7.30 -13.49
CA LYS A 789 -24.04 -8.01 -12.71
C LYS A 789 -24.26 -9.52 -12.63
N SER A 790 -25.52 -9.95 -12.59
CA SER A 790 -25.90 -11.37 -12.57
C SER A 790 -26.12 -11.97 -13.97
N SER A 791 -25.90 -11.19 -15.03
CA SER A 791 -26.17 -11.58 -16.42
C SER A 791 -24.96 -11.25 -17.33
N PRO A 792 -23.83 -11.96 -17.21
CA PRO A 792 -22.57 -11.62 -17.94
C PRO A 792 -22.77 -11.52 -19.46
N THR A 793 -23.59 -12.36 -20.05
CA THR A 793 -23.88 -12.35 -21.51
C THR A 793 -24.52 -11.05 -21.98
N HIS A 794 -25.32 -10.39 -21.11
CA HIS A 794 -25.99 -9.12 -21.43
C HIS A 794 -25.16 -7.91 -20.99
N ALA A 795 -24.20 -8.11 -20.13
CA ALA A 795 -23.24 -7.09 -19.65
C ALA A 795 -21.98 -6.99 -20.53
N ASP A 796 -21.83 -7.90 -21.50
CA ASP A 796 -20.65 -7.98 -22.38
C ASP A 796 -20.46 -6.68 -23.21
N PRO A 797 -19.40 -5.88 -22.96
CA PRO A 797 -19.21 -4.61 -23.65
C PRO A 797 -18.88 -4.78 -25.15
N THR A 798 -18.49 -5.98 -25.60
CA THR A 798 -18.28 -6.27 -27.02
C THR A 798 -19.60 -6.44 -27.78
N ARG A 799 -20.72 -6.55 -27.08
CA ARG A 799 -22.06 -6.64 -27.66
C ARG A 799 -22.86 -5.36 -27.44
N LEU A 800 -22.67 -4.71 -26.29
CA LEU A 800 -23.38 -3.48 -25.93
C LEU A 800 -22.69 -2.78 -24.76
N SER A 801 -22.29 -1.51 -24.95
CA SER A 801 -21.79 -0.67 -23.86
C SER A 801 -22.96 0.02 -23.15
N TRP A 802 -23.23 -0.38 -21.90
CA TRP A 802 -24.30 0.18 -21.09
C TRP A 802 -23.91 1.51 -20.45
N SER A 803 -24.73 2.53 -20.68
CA SER A 803 -24.65 3.80 -19.97
C SER A 803 -25.85 3.96 -19.03
N ARG A 804 -25.77 4.96 -18.14
CA ARG A 804 -26.89 5.31 -17.25
C ARG A 804 -28.18 5.58 -18.04
N SER A 805 -28.10 6.38 -19.11
CA SER A 805 -29.29 6.69 -19.95
C SER A 805 -29.90 5.44 -20.59
N LEU A 806 -29.05 4.51 -21.03
CA LEU A 806 -29.53 3.29 -21.66
C LEU A 806 -30.18 2.36 -20.62
N ARG A 807 -29.64 2.26 -19.40
CA ARG A 807 -30.28 1.53 -18.30
C ARG A 807 -31.61 2.16 -17.90
N GLN A 808 -31.72 3.47 -17.91
CA GLN A 808 -33.00 4.18 -17.68
C GLN A 808 -34.04 3.85 -18.72
N LEU A 809 -33.66 3.74 -20.00
CA LEU A 809 -34.59 3.32 -21.07
C LEU A 809 -35.03 1.87 -20.88
N ALA A 810 -34.12 0.96 -20.56
CA ALA A 810 -34.42 -0.43 -20.29
C ALA A 810 -35.34 -0.58 -19.06
N ALA A 811 -35.11 0.17 -17.99
CA ALA A 811 -35.96 0.21 -16.79
C ALA A 811 -37.41 0.63 -17.14
N LYS A 812 -37.55 1.57 -18.05
CA LYS A 812 -38.85 2.05 -18.55
C LYS A 812 -39.44 1.18 -19.68
N ASP A 813 -38.81 0.09 -20.02
CA ASP A 813 -39.17 -0.81 -21.10
C ASP A 813 -39.29 -0.12 -22.48
N ARG A 814 -38.42 0.86 -22.75
CA ARG A 814 -38.43 1.61 -24.00
C ARG A 814 -37.48 1.00 -25.03
N ALA A 815 -38.02 0.73 -26.21
CA ALA A 815 -37.29 0.22 -27.36
C ALA A 815 -36.40 1.31 -27.98
N LEU A 816 -35.31 0.91 -28.60
CA LEU A 816 -34.52 1.75 -29.49
C LEU A 816 -35.02 1.57 -30.93
N THR A 817 -35.22 2.71 -31.60
CA THR A 817 -35.65 2.69 -33.02
C THR A 817 -34.60 3.43 -33.85
N PRO A 818 -33.90 2.72 -34.73
CA PRO A 818 -32.99 3.35 -35.67
C PRO A 818 -33.66 4.38 -36.58
N SER A 819 -33.00 5.46 -36.88
CA SER A 819 -33.49 6.51 -37.77
C SER A 819 -32.47 6.70 -38.91
N PRO A 820 -32.91 6.61 -40.17
CA PRO A 820 -32.01 6.77 -41.33
C PRO A 820 -31.31 8.14 -41.39
N GLY A 821 -31.97 9.19 -40.89
CA GLY A 821 -31.42 10.51 -40.86
C GLY A 821 -30.49 10.83 -39.68
N ALA A 822 -30.13 9.83 -38.91
CA ALA A 822 -29.29 10.02 -37.69
C ALA A 822 -27.78 10.02 -37.95
N VAL A 823 -27.33 9.61 -39.12
CA VAL A 823 -25.92 9.64 -39.48
C VAL A 823 -25.49 11.08 -39.77
N ARG A 824 -24.48 11.54 -39.04
CA ARG A 824 -23.90 12.90 -39.12
C ARG A 824 -22.38 12.82 -39.30
N GLN A 825 -21.81 13.94 -39.81
CA GLN A 825 -20.38 14.14 -39.63
C GLN A 825 -20.10 14.70 -38.23
N SER A 826 -19.03 14.24 -37.64
CA SER A 826 -18.56 14.69 -36.34
C SER A 826 -17.05 14.88 -36.38
N ILE A 827 -16.58 15.90 -35.67
CA ILE A 827 -15.15 15.97 -35.37
C ILE A 827 -14.84 15.14 -34.12
N TYR A 828 -14.12 14.04 -34.35
CA TYR A 828 -13.78 13.04 -33.32
C TYR A 828 -12.30 13.11 -33.00
N ARG A 829 -11.96 13.71 -31.88
CA ARG A 829 -10.60 14.11 -31.53
C ARG A 829 -10.07 15.22 -32.45
N PRO A 830 -8.96 15.91 -32.10
CA PRO A 830 -8.41 16.94 -32.96
C PRO A 830 -8.06 16.41 -34.33
N PHE A 831 -8.46 17.11 -35.38
CA PHE A 831 -8.08 16.86 -36.78
C PHE A 831 -8.62 15.55 -37.41
N THR A 832 -9.56 14.86 -36.76
CA THR A 832 -10.17 13.62 -37.30
C THR A 832 -11.68 13.78 -37.43
N LYS A 833 -12.23 13.52 -38.60
CA LYS A 833 -13.68 13.46 -38.85
C LYS A 833 -14.11 12.00 -38.97
N GLN A 834 -15.24 11.67 -38.35
CA GLN A 834 -15.89 10.38 -38.46
C GLN A 834 -17.39 10.54 -38.67
N HIS A 835 -18.04 9.51 -39.20
CA HIS A 835 -19.48 9.40 -39.16
C HIS A 835 -19.92 9.11 -37.71
N LEU A 836 -20.95 9.78 -37.30
CA LEU A 836 -21.57 9.67 -35.98
C LEU A 836 -23.04 9.29 -36.12
N TYR A 837 -23.50 8.34 -35.34
CA TYR A 837 -24.93 8.11 -35.21
C TYR A 837 -25.51 9.00 -34.10
N PHE A 838 -26.21 10.06 -34.49
CA PHE A 838 -26.68 11.12 -33.58
C PHE A 838 -28.20 11.00 -33.34
N ALA A 839 -28.57 10.17 -32.38
CA ALA A 839 -29.97 9.91 -32.03
C ALA A 839 -30.21 9.74 -30.53
N PRO A 840 -31.47 10.00 -30.05
CA PRO A 840 -31.86 9.69 -28.67
C PRO A 840 -31.67 8.21 -28.33
N GLY A 841 -31.13 7.91 -27.15
CA GLY A 841 -30.93 6.52 -26.72
C GLY A 841 -29.59 5.92 -27.18
N TYR A 842 -29.09 6.34 -28.35
CA TYR A 842 -27.79 5.90 -28.88
C TYR A 842 -26.62 6.68 -28.29
N ASN A 843 -26.82 7.91 -27.91
CA ASN A 843 -25.86 8.74 -27.23
C ASN A 843 -26.26 8.93 -25.76
N HIS A 844 -25.28 8.99 -24.86
CA HIS A 844 -25.57 9.16 -23.44
C HIS A 844 -26.19 10.51 -23.14
N GLU A 845 -25.48 11.58 -23.52
CA GLU A 845 -25.97 12.95 -23.38
C GLU A 845 -25.67 13.75 -24.64
N ARG A 846 -26.73 14.26 -25.27
CA ARG A 846 -26.61 15.14 -26.42
C ARG A 846 -26.68 16.62 -26.06
N GLY A 847 -27.08 16.98 -24.82
CA GLY A 847 -27.18 18.32 -24.33
C GLY A 847 -28.00 19.24 -25.27
N GLN A 848 -27.47 20.40 -25.59
CA GLN A 848 -28.07 21.38 -26.53
C GLN A 848 -27.66 21.16 -28.00
N LEU A 849 -26.82 20.16 -28.31
CA LEU A 849 -26.37 19.87 -29.69
C LEU A 849 -27.52 19.70 -30.69
N PRO A 850 -28.69 19.07 -30.34
CA PRO A 850 -29.83 19.00 -31.27
C PRO A 850 -30.40 20.34 -31.69
N LYS A 851 -30.23 21.43 -30.91
CA LYS A 851 -30.61 22.80 -31.30
C LYS A 851 -29.54 23.48 -32.14
N MET A 852 -28.33 22.97 -32.09
CA MET A 852 -27.24 23.54 -32.88
C MET A 852 -27.07 22.82 -34.21
N PHE A 853 -27.38 21.53 -34.26
CA PHE A 853 -27.32 20.66 -35.44
C PHE A 853 -28.62 19.81 -35.55
N PRO A 854 -29.77 20.46 -35.92
CA PRO A 854 -31.06 19.73 -35.92
C PRO A 854 -31.14 18.62 -36.98
N THR A 855 -30.71 18.95 -38.22
CA THR A 855 -30.69 17.99 -39.32
C THR A 855 -29.32 18.02 -40.02
N PRO A 856 -29.06 17.09 -41.00
CA PRO A 856 -27.79 17.10 -41.74
C PRO A 856 -27.59 18.38 -42.58
N GLU A 857 -28.66 19.04 -42.98
CA GLU A 857 -28.68 20.19 -43.84
C GLU A 857 -28.43 21.52 -43.10
N HIS A 858 -28.54 21.51 -41.76
CA HIS A 858 -28.28 22.70 -40.98
C HIS A 858 -26.79 22.85 -40.68
N GLU A 859 -26.16 23.80 -41.39
CA GLU A 859 -24.75 24.15 -41.15
C GLU A 859 -24.60 24.97 -39.88
N ASN A 860 -23.56 24.71 -39.15
CA ASN A 860 -23.16 25.53 -38.01
C ASN A 860 -21.64 25.70 -37.97
N TYR A 861 -21.24 26.79 -37.39
CA TYR A 861 -19.84 27.12 -37.06
C TYR A 861 -19.77 27.51 -35.60
N GLY A 862 -18.68 27.22 -34.95
CA GLY A 862 -18.48 27.63 -33.59
C GLY A 862 -17.07 27.36 -33.10
N PHE A 863 -16.86 27.66 -31.84
CA PHE A 863 -15.59 27.44 -31.16
C PHE A 863 -15.74 26.34 -30.15
N TYR A 864 -14.83 25.39 -30.20
CA TYR A 864 -14.66 24.43 -29.10
C TYR A 864 -13.48 24.88 -28.26
N ILE A 865 -13.73 25.17 -26.99
CA ILE A 865 -12.74 25.67 -26.04
C ILE A 865 -12.56 24.61 -24.94
N HIS A 866 -11.31 24.33 -24.64
CA HIS A 866 -10.98 23.56 -23.47
C HIS A 866 -11.30 24.37 -22.21
N GLY A 867 -12.05 23.81 -21.28
CA GLY A 867 -12.41 24.48 -20.04
C GLY A 867 -11.20 24.72 -19.13
N ILE A 868 -11.42 25.45 -18.04
CA ILE A 868 -10.42 25.66 -17.00
C ILE A 868 -10.07 24.29 -16.40
N ASN A 869 -8.92 23.77 -16.79
CA ASN A 869 -8.41 22.51 -16.26
C ASN A 869 -6.95 22.70 -15.88
N PRO A 870 -6.64 22.74 -14.57
CA PRO A 870 -5.25 22.78 -14.13
C PRO A 870 -4.54 21.53 -14.67
N GLY A 871 -3.58 21.71 -15.53
CA GLY A 871 -2.78 20.60 -16.07
C GLY A 871 -2.88 20.39 -17.58
N GLN A 872 -3.63 21.25 -18.31
CA GLN A 872 -3.56 21.26 -19.77
C GLN A 872 -3.41 22.68 -20.30
N PRO A 873 -2.63 22.90 -21.38
CA PRO A 873 -2.54 24.17 -22.05
C PRO A 873 -3.90 24.63 -22.57
N PHE A 874 -4.09 25.94 -22.67
CA PHE A 874 -5.27 26.51 -23.34
C PHE A 874 -5.36 25.98 -24.78
N ALA A 875 -6.55 25.53 -25.18
CA ALA A 875 -6.83 25.06 -26.52
C ALA A 875 -8.18 25.60 -27.00
N LEU A 876 -8.18 26.12 -28.22
CA LEU A 876 -9.34 26.62 -28.92
C LEU A 876 -9.27 26.14 -30.37
N MET A 877 -10.40 25.65 -30.91
CA MET A 877 -10.50 25.26 -32.31
C MET A 877 -11.85 25.70 -32.88
N ALA A 878 -11.82 26.27 -34.08
CA ALA A 878 -13.03 26.48 -34.85
C ALA A 878 -13.51 25.14 -35.40
N VAL A 879 -14.79 24.84 -35.22
CA VAL A 879 -15.42 23.60 -35.67
C VAL A 879 -16.73 23.89 -36.41
N ASN A 880 -16.99 23.08 -37.41
CA ASN A 880 -18.20 23.15 -38.23
C ASN A 880 -19.04 21.86 -38.19
N GLU A 881 -18.62 20.92 -37.39
CA GLU A 881 -19.29 19.65 -37.24
C GLU A 881 -19.61 19.38 -35.75
N ILE A 882 -20.40 18.37 -35.44
CA ILE A 882 -20.68 17.98 -34.05
C ILE A 882 -19.37 17.59 -33.35
N PRO A 883 -18.95 18.30 -32.30
CA PRO A 883 -17.72 17.93 -31.59
C PRO A 883 -17.95 16.80 -30.61
N CYS A 884 -17.01 15.86 -30.50
CA CYS A 884 -17.01 14.90 -29.42
C CYS A 884 -16.68 15.58 -28.07
N LEU A 885 -17.09 14.95 -26.95
CA LEU A 885 -16.89 15.50 -25.60
C LEU A 885 -15.42 15.81 -25.29
N ASP A 886 -14.53 14.87 -25.62
CA ASP A 886 -13.11 14.95 -25.30
C ASP A 886 -12.28 15.35 -26.54
N LEU A 887 -12.69 16.39 -27.23
CA LEU A 887 -12.05 16.82 -28.49
C LEU A 887 -10.54 17.04 -28.30
N PHE A 888 -10.13 17.62 -27.17
CA PHE A 888 -8.72 17.82 -26.80
C PHE A 888 -8.22 16.84 -25.71
N GLY A 889 -8.82 15.66 -25.62
CA GLY A 889 -8.49 14.65 -24.59
C GLY A 889 -9.16 14.88 -23.25
N LYS A 890 -9.92 15.97 -23.09
CA LYS A 890 -10.78 16.27 -21.94
C LYS A 890 -11.99 17.09 -22.35
N ALA A 891 -13.03 17.07 -21.52
CA ALA A 891 -14.28 17.78 -21.79
C ALA A 891 -14.05 19.29 -21.94
N GLY A 892 -14.51 19.84 -23.06
CA GLY A 892 -14.53 21.25 -23.35
C GLY A 892 -15.96 21.80 -23.55
N GLN A 893 -16.09 23.01 -24.08
CA GLN A 893 -17.36 23.66 -24.35
C GLN A 893 -17.41 24.11 -25.80
N PHE A 894 -18.50 23.84 -26.46
CA PHE A 894 -18.80 24.29 -27.81
C PHE A 894 -19.71 25.50 -27.74
N PHE A 895 -19.30 26.58 -28.40
CA PHE A 895 -20.01 27.86 -28.56
C PHE A 895 -20.40 28.03 -30.03
N PRO A 896 -21.69 27.79 -30.36
CA PRO A 896 -22.15 27.87 -31.75
C PRO A 896 -22.42 29.28 -32.23
N ARG A 897 -22.29 29.49 -33.51
CA ARG A 897 -22.74 30.73 -34.14
C ARG A 897 -24.26 30.82 -34.21
N TYR A 898 -24.92 29.68 -34.49
CA TYR A 898 -26.35 29.60 -34.65
C TYR A 898 -26.99 28.65 -33.67
N THR A 899 -28.20 28.95 -33.24
CA THR A 899 -29.14 28.02 -32.64
C THR A 899 -30.41 28.02 -33.43
N TYR A 900 -30.90 26.87 -33.74
CA TYR A 900 -32.11 26.66 -34.50
C TYR A 900 -33.27 26.38 -33.56
N GLU A 901 -34.40 27.10 -33.75
CA GLU A 901 -35.61 26.77 -33.03
C GLU A 901 -36.16 25.45 -33.56
N PRO A 902 -36.76 24.60 -32.70
CA PRO A 902 -37.47 23.44 -33.17
C PRO A 902 -38.51 23.92 -34.22
N LEU A 903 -38.53 23.28 -35.39
CA LEU A 903 -39.56 23.49 -36.35
C LEU A 903 -40.91 23.38 -35.63
N GLY A 904 -41.60 24.49 -35.45
CA GLY A 904 -42.76 24.63 -34.61
C GLY A 904 -43.81 23.62 -34.97
N THR A 905 -44.44 23.00 -33.99
CA THR A 905 -45.80 22.56 -34.09
C THR A 905 -46.62 23.71 -34.69
N PRO A 906 -47.33 23.53 -35.79
CA PRO A 906 -48.19 24.57 -36.32
C PRO A 906 -49.09 25.08 -35.17
N ALA A 907 -49.13 26.41 -35.01
CA ALA A 907 -50.09 27.03 -34.12
C ALA A 907 -51.46 26.63 -34.60
N GLY A 908 -52.08 25.66 -33.85
CA GLY A 908 -53.47 25.33 -33.96
C GLY A 908 -54.29 26.25 -33.14
#